data_a049bf9e9a7b5ffb1c68e092cdd8f882
#
_entry.id   a049bf9e9a7b5ffb1c68e092cdd8f882
#
_cell.length_a   1.000
_cell.length_b   1.000
_cell.length_c   1.000
_cell.angle_alpha   90.00
_cell.angle_beta   90.00
_cell.angle_gamma   90.00
#
_symmetry.space_group_name_H-M   'P 1'
#
loop_
_entity.id
_entity.type
_entity.pdbx_description
1 polymer ?
#
loop_
_entity_poly.entity_id
_entity_poly.type
_entity_poly.pdbx_seq_one_letter_code
_entity_poly.pdbx_strand_id
1 'polypeptide(L)'
;MRIGLQTASLLNLGGTSAGSGAKWSNSGKLMVGVAGEGKVDITAGGTLSSAQATIGKDVGSKGGVWIGDAGSTWTNSKSLIVGDHGSGTLNISSGARVSAGTFMLGNYETSDGTLTVDGQGTILETGLFGVGGGTNNSTADVNGKGAMYVYGGGTVKTSGSAIIGQIQNSQGDVYITTGGLWEIDKTLYVGSDSNGSVLVTAGGLLKSGEASCIACSSNANASVQISGSGSTWTEADHIEVGFFGNGALTIDDGARVSSGTPEDGYLLLSGVAGSTGVLNMGVGGLSGTLETAEVRGREGDARVNFNHGDFSEFKPRLTGSLNVSKIGSGSTLLFGRNDYTGETRVEGGTWAAGIEGAFSASSNHFIDAGGQLDLMGLNQNIGALNNSGVVSFPSWQGGAGTQLTVNGDYYGGGGLLLMNVALGADNSLADRLVVNGDTNGVTNIQVRNAGGSGSATEQGIQLVDVGGASAGVFKLQGRAVAGLYEYRLYQGGRDTPNDGGWYLRSQADPVDPVDPVGPLVPPSPPDGGEPQVPVSPTTPLLRPEPAAYLGNQLAALRMFQGTMHDRVGEQALDSRPGSIGTYGSWVRVQSRNLNSGAIGEQIGVKTNADVVQLGAERRFDVGASRVHAGVMAGYGHANTRGTSQVSQLQAQGKVSGKSIGLYSTWFQRQTTQPGAYIDVSVRYDRYDNQVNGDALGRERYDSRVFSGSIESGYALQITASDLNKVYIEPQVQVVYSDFRSDDVVETSGTHVRLGRGDGLTTRVGARLYGRELSGMRNRVQPFVAINWWSGGDDLAVAMDGQSLGGSLPKNIFESKVGAQLELGPGWSAWGQFAHQQGSRKYRDFNGQLGLKFSW
;
A
#
# COMPACT_ATOMS: atom_id res chain seq x y z
N MET A 1 18.27 -54.93 46.92
CA MET A 1 16.82 -55.22 47.17
C MET A 1 16.09 -55.36 45.81
N ARG A 2 15.15 -56.30 45.75
CA ARG A 2 14.32 -56.51 44.52
C ARG A 2 12.85 -56.40 44.89
N ILE A 3 12.10 -55.64 44.14
CA ILE A 3 10.64 -55.42 44.33
C ILE A 3 9.94 -55.83 43.03
N GLY A 4 8.87 -56.63 43.08
CA GLY A 4 8.16 -57.17 41.91
C GLY A 4 8.94 -58.31 41.20
N LEU A 5 9.30 -59.37 41.83
CA LEU A 5 10.05 -60.50 41.24
C LEU A 5 9.17 -61.36 40.30
N GLN A 6 7.93 -61.64 40.66
CA GLN A 6 6.95 -62.40 39.87
C GLN A 6 5.49 -61.93 40.08
N THR A 7 5.21 -61.23 41.18
CA THR A 7 3.90 -60.71 41.56
C THR A 7 4.00 -59.21 41.89
N ALA A 8 2.89 -58.53 41.92
CA ALA A 8 2.84 -57.10 42.28
C ALA A 8 3.32 -56.90 43.74
N SER A 9 4.26 -56.00 43.98
CA SER A 9 4.86 -55.67 45.28
C SER A 9 4.95 -54.18 45.49
N LEU A 10 4.61 -53.72 46.69
CA LEU A 10 4.65 -52.28 47.07
C LEU A 10 5.61 -52.08 48.25
N LEU A 11 6.48 -51.05 48.14
CA LEU A 11 7.24 -50.52 49.27
C LEU A 11 6.77 -49.07 49.51
N ASN A 12 6.27 -48.80 50.71
CA ASN A 12 5.87 -47.45 51.10
C ASN A 12 6.83 -46.88 52.16
N LEU A 13 7.40 -45.68 51.91
CA LEU A 13 8.29 -44.97 52.84
C LEU A 13 7.64 -43.66 53.24
N GLY A 14 6.43 -43.74 53.83
CA GLY A 14 5.71 -42.54 54.30
C GLY A 14 5.85 -42.35 55.81
N GLY A 15 5.78 -41.12 56.32
CA GLY A 15 5.64 -40.73 57.71
C GLY A 15 4.22 -40.39 58.06
N THR A 16 3.82 -40.45 59.32
CA THR A 16 2.49 -40.08 59.81
C THR A 16 2.34 -38.58 60.07
N SER A 17 3.46 -37.80 60.00
CA SER A 17 3.49 -36.31 60.12
C SER A 17 4.70 -35.76 59.42
N ALA A 18 4.61 -34.46 58.96
CA ALA A 18 5.70 -33.74 58.29
C ALA A 18 6.97 -33.73 59.19
N GLY A 19 8.06 -34.23 58.65
CA GLY A 19 9.38 -34.30 59.31
C GLY A 19 9.74 -35.60 60.02
N SER A 20 8.82 -36.63 60.06
CA SER A 20 9.07 -37.95 60.65
C SER A 20 9.16 -39.09 59.62
N GLY A 21 9.60 -38.78 58.40
CA GLY A 21 9.62 -39.75 57.28
C GLY A 21 10.50 -40.98 57.59
N ALA A 22 10.04 -42.11 57.07
CA ALA A 22 10.79 -43.38 57.15
C ALA A 22 12.14 -43.24 56.40
N LYS A 23 13.20 -43.73 56.95
CA LYS A 23 14.54 -43.79 56.36
C LYS A 23 14.91 -45.22 55.95
N TRP A 24 15.29 -45.34 54.66
CA TRP A 24 15.80 -46.64 54.20
C TRP A 24 17.12 -46.42 53.45
N SER A 25 18.14 -47.19 53.84
CA SER A 25 19.46 -47.10 53.24
C SER A 25 19.87 -48.47 52.69
N ASN A 26 20.30 -48.44 51.40
CA ASN A 26 20.84 -49.65 50.75
C ASN A 26 22.19 -49.28 50.08
N SER A 27 23.27 -49.82 50.55
CA SER A 27 24.59 -49.60 49.93
C SER A 27 24.78 -50.32 48.60
N GLY A 28 23.82 -51.13 48.17
CA GLY A 28 23.84 -51.89 46.94
C GLY A 28 22.84 -51.43 45.90
N LYS A 29 22.41 -52.34 45.05
CA LYS A 29 21.47 -52.08 43.97
C LYS A 29 19.99 -52.22 44.41
N LEU A 30 19.14 -51.28 44.12
CA LEU A 30 17.69 -51.36 44.23
C LEU A 30 17.10 -51.68 42.84
N MET A 31 16.23 -52.68 42.78
CA MET A 31 15.50 -53.04 41.56
C MET A 31 13.99 -53.01 41.81
N VAL A 32 13.21 -52.28 41.01
CA VAL A 32 11.77 -52.13 41.14
C VAL A 32 11.14 -52.60 39.84
N GLY A 33 10.25 -53.59 39.90
CA GLY A 33 9.73 -54.29 38.72
C GLY A 33 10.84 -55.12 38.07
N VAL A 34 11.19 -56.28 38.65
CA VAL A 34 12.29 -57.15 38.15
C VAL A 34 11.79 -58.04 37.02
N ALA A 35 10.81 -58.91 37.26
CA ALA A 35 10.17 -59.77 36.29
C ALA A 35 8.63 -59.60 36.32
N GLY A 36 8.11 -58.87 37.30
CA GLY A 36 6.69 -58.51 37.47
C GLY A 36 6.48 -57.01 37.73
N GLU A 37 5.40 -56.70 38.43
CA GLU A 37 5.10 -55.30 38.78
C GLU A 37 5.69 -54.93 40.15
N GLY A 38 6.43 -53.85 40.22
CA GLY A 38 7.01 -53.33 41.47
C GLY A 38 6.69 -51.85 41.64
N LYS A 39 6.30 -51.47 42.85
CA LYS A 39 6.00 -50.08 43.19
C LYS A 39 6.74 -49.63 44.44
N VAL A 40 7.21 -48.34 44.41
CA VAL A 40 7.79 -47.66 45.56
C VAL A 40 7.14 -46.30 45.71
N ASP A 41 6.64 -46.01 46.92
CA ASP A 41 6.10 -44.66 47.23
C ASP A 41 6.96 -44.05 48.36
N ILE A 42 7.43 -42.81 48.17
CA ILE A 42 8.23 -42.03 49.11
C ILE A 42 7.52 -40.69 49.35
N THR A 43 6.96 -40.55 50.56
CA THR A 43 6.15 -39.36 50.89
C THR A 43 6.40 -38.87 52.30
N ALA A 44 5.82 -37.69 52.65
CA ALA A 44 5.86 -37.15 54.02
C ALA A 44 7.26 -37.06 54.64
N GLY A 45 8.26 -36.64 53.89
CA GLY A 45 9.65 -36.53 54.35
C GLY A 45 10.45 -37.83 54.36
N GLY A 46 9.94 -38.91 53.72
CA GLY A 46 10.62 -40.19 53.57
C GLY A 46 11.97 -40.03 52.84
N THR A 47 12.97 -40.83 53.30
CA THR A 47 14.31 -40.77 52.65
C THR A 47 14.75 -42.15 52.20
N LEU A 48 15.16 -42.25 50.94
CA LEU A 48 15.69 -43.49 50.34
C LEU A 48 17.13 -43.22 49.88
N SER A 49 18.07 -44.08 50.13
CA SER A 49 19.38 -44.06 49.55
C SER A 49 19.77 -45.40 48.94
N SER A 50 20.45 -45.39 47.81
CA SER A 50 20.98 -46.59 47.15
C SER A 50 22.24 -46.19 46.33
N ALA A 51 23.11 -47.25 46.14
CA ALA A 51 24.26 -46.99 45.26
C ALA A 51 23.84 -46.97 43.79
N GLN A 52 22.97 -47.85 43.34
CA GLN A 52 22.40 -47.95 42.03
C GLN A 52 20.90 -48.28 42.12
N ALA A 53 20.11 -47.84 41.14
CA ALA A 53 18.73 -48.23 41.03
C ALA A 53 18.32 -48.57 39.57
N THR A 54 17.41 -49.49 39.41
CA THR A 54 16.81 -49.87 38.14
C THR A 54 15.30 -50.06 38.34
N ILE A 55 14.53 -49.40 37.54
CA ILE A 55 13.06 -49.43 37.51
C ILE A 55 12.65 -50.08 36.17
N GLY A 56 11.88 -51.17 36.17
CA GLY A 56 11.52 -51.93 34.98
C GLY A 56 12.73 -52.70 34.40
N LYS A 57 13.16 -53.76 35.11
CA LYS A 57 14.44 -54.43 34.86
C LYS A 57 14.41 -55.38 33.67
N ASP A 58 13.49 -56.32 33.61
CA ASP A 58 13.45 -57.42 32.64
C ASP A 58 12.32 -57.14 31.60
N VAL A 59 12.41 -57.76 30.42
CA VAL A 59 11.39 -57.64 29.37
C VAL A 59 9.99 -57.95 29.91
N GLY A 60 9.01 -57.06 29.66
CA GLY A 60 7.63 -57.18 30.13
C GLY A 60 7.41 -56.81 31.62
N SER A 61 8.46 -56.53 32.38
CA SER A 61 8.32 -56.01 33.74
C SER A 61 7.81 -54.61 33.82
N LYS A 62 7.16 -54.19 34.90
CA LYS A 62 6.66 -52.86 35.19
C LYS A 62 7.19 -52.37 36.52
N GLY A 63 7.96 -51.28 36.49
CA GLY A 63 8.47 -50.65 37.72
C GLY A 63 7.89 -49.23 37.82
N GLY A 64 7.44 -48.83 39.04
CA GLY A 64 7.00 -47.45 39.29
C GLY A 64 7.59 -46.90 40.59
N VAL A 65 8.08 -45.69 40.58
CA VAL A 65 8.50 -44.98 41.80
C VAL A 65 7.83 -43.61 41.80
N TRP A 66 7.16 -43.31 42.89
CA TRP A 66 6.53 -42.01 43.15
C TRP A 66 7.21 -41.39 44.36
N ILE A 67 7.71 -40.17 44.20
CA ILE A 67 8.29 -39.41 45.30
C ILE A 67 7.62 -38.04 45.36
N GLY A 68 7.02 -37.74 46.49
CA GLY A 68 6.25 -36.52 46.69
C GLY A 68 6.49 -35.91 48.05
N ASP A 69 5.98 -34.71 48.21
CA ASP A 69 6.06 -33.86 49.41
C ASP A 69 7.47 -33.31 49.74
N ALA A 70 7.47 -32.06 50.21
CA ALA A 70 8.69 -31.38 50.63
C ALA A 70 9.45 -32.17 51.73
N GLY A 71 10.76 -32.30 51.57
CA GLY A 71 11.61 -33.09 52.47
C GLY A 71 11.75 -34.56 52.10
N SER A 72 10.95 -35.10 51.18
CA SER A 72 11.15 -36.45 50.64
C SER A 72 12.35 -36.46 49.71
N THR A 73 13.24 -37.44 49.88
CA THR A 73 14.50 -37.50 49.12
C THR A 73 14.83 -38.90 48.66
N TRP A 74 15.41 -39.03 47.46
CA TRP A 74 16.04 -40.24 46.99
C TRP A 74 17.43 -39.95 46.43
N THR A 75 18.45 -40.52 47.04
CA THR A 75 19.84 -40.33 46.62
C THR A 75 20.43 -41.60 46.06
N ASN A 76 20.88 -41.57 44.83
CA ASN A 76 21.67 -42.61 44.20
C ASN A 76 23.09 -42.09 43.99
N SER A 77 24.09 -42.83 44.59
CA SER A 77 25.48 -42.37 44.47
C SER A 77 26.13 -42.68 43.11
N LYS A 78 25.51 -43.56 42.29
CA LYS A 78 26.01 -43.94 40.94
C LYS A 78 24.93 -43.77 39.91
N SER A 79 24.24 -44.85 39.46
CA SER A 79 23.30 -44.80 38.35
C SER A 79 21.85 -45.07 38.78
N LEU A 80 20.91 -44.33 38.17
CA LEU A 80 19.47 -44.56 38.23
C LEU A 80 18.96 -44.78 36.80
N ILE A 81 18.44 -45.98 36.51
CA ILE A 81 17.92 -46.37 35.21
C ILE A 81 16.42 -46.57 35.34
N VAL A 82 15.64 -45.91 34.49
CA VAL A 82 14.18 -45.99 34.39
C VAL A 82 13.82 -46.59 33.05
N GLY A 83 13.30 -47.80 33.03
CA GLY A 83 13.14 -48.62 31.83
C GLY A 83 14.50 -49.19 31.38
N ASP A 84 14.89 -50.35 31.96
CA ASP A 84 16.16 -51.02 31.56
C ASP A 84 15.89 -51.92 30.33
N HIS A 85 15.10 -52.99 30.47
CA HIS A 85 14.53 -53.78 29.37
C HIS A 85 12.98 -53.83 29.44
N GLY A 86 12.38 -53.40 30.54
CA GLY A 86 10.93 -53.31 30.76
C GLY A 86 10.45 -51.86 30.85
N SER A 87 9.22 -51.65 31.27
CA SER A 87 8.66 -50.32 31.46
C SER A 87 8.99 -49.80 32.87
N GLY A 88 9.57 -48.60 32.92
CA GLY A 88 9.89 -47.86 34.14
C GLY A 88 9.22 -46.49 34.19
N THR A 89 8.68 -46.13 35.36
CA THR A 89 8.12 -44.78 35.58
C THR A 89 8.69 -44.19 36.86
N LEU A 90 9.17 -42.97 36.80
CA LEU A 90 9.58 -42.18 37.97
C LEU A 90 8.82 -40.86 37.97
N ASN A 91 8.03 -40.63 39.03
CA ASN A 91 7.33 -39.35 39.24
C ASN A 91 7.93 -38.65 40.47
N ILE A 92 8.37 -37.43 40.31
CA ILE A 92 8.91 -36.56 41.36
C ILE A 92 8.00 -35.34 41.46
N SER A 93 7.45 -35.05 42.62
CA SER A 93 6.47 -33.97 42.75
C SER A 93 6.50 -33.25 44.10
N SER A 94 5.76 -32.13 44.19
CA SER A 94 5.44 -31.43 45.45
C SER A 94 6.64 -31.08 46.33
N GLY A 95 7.76 -30.66 45.72
CA GLY A 95 8.97 -30.22 46.46
C GLY A 95 9.92 -31.36 46.84
N ALA A 96 9.73 -32.59 46.35
CA ALA A 96 10.64 -33.70 46.57
C ALA A 96 11.95 -33.55 45.77
N ARG A 97 13.01 -34.27 46.24
CA ARG A 97 14.34 -34.22 45.58
C ARG A 97 14.85 -35.60 45.25
N VAL A 98 15.41 -35.70 44.04
CA VAL A 98 16.12 -36.94 43.62
C VAL A 98 17.51 -36.55 43.15
N SER A 99 18.53 -37.37 43.47
CA SER A 99 19.88 -37.20 42.92
C SER A 99 20.43 -38.50 42.39
N ALA A 100 21.19 -38.45 41.29
CA ALA A 100 21.90 -39.61 40.72
C ALA A 100 23.21 -39.15 40.03
N GLY A 101 24.28 -39.96 40.09
CA GLY A 101 25.49 -39.69 39.34
C GLY A 101 25.27 -39.79 37.81
N THR A 102 24.52 -40.82 37.37
CA THR A 102 24.09 -40.96 35.97
C THR A 102 22.59 -41.31 35.98
N PHE A 103 21.82 -40.68 35.10
CA PHE A 103 20.40 -40.89 34.93
C PHE A 103 20.08 -41.32 33.49
N MET A 104 19.35 -42.43 33.32
CA MET A 104 19.01 -42.97 32.00
C MET A 104 17.53 -43.32 31.91
N LEU A 105 16.89 -42.91 30.81
CA LEU A 105 15.50 -43.26 30.45
C LEU A 105 15.49 -44.14 29.20
N GLY A 106 14.90 -45.32 29.28
CA GLY A 106 14.80 -46.24 28.15
C GLY A 106 16.15 -46.77 27.70
N ASN A 107 16.79 -47.65 28.52
CA ASN A 107 18.20 -47.98 28.39
C ASN A 107 18.51 -48.99 27.29
N TYR A 108 17.69 -50.01 27.10
CA TYR A 108 17.90 -51.10 26.12
C TYR A 108 16.66 -51.34 25.23
N GLU A 109 16.80 -52.27 24.27
CA GLU A 109 15.71 -52.77 23.44
C GLU A 109 14.46 -53.14 24.24
N THR A 110 13.26 -52.83 23.72
CA THR A 110 11.96 -53.02 24.35
C THR A 110 11.69 -52.19 25.62
N SER A 111 12.65 -51.37 26.06
CA SER A 111 12.46 -50.52 27.24
C SER A 111 11.58 -49.33 26.97
N ASP A 112 10.81 -48.92 27.97
CA ASP A 112 10.05 -47.71 27.99
C ASP A 112 10.26 -47.00 29.34
N GLY A 113 11.02 -45.88 29.30
CA GLY A 113 11.37 -45.12 30.50
C GLY A 113 10.63 -43.75 30.50
N THR A 114 9.84 -43.51 31.53
CA THR A 114 9.14 -42.21 31.70
C THR A 114 9.58 -41.53 33.00
N LEU A 115 9.96 -40.24 32.88
CA LEU A 115 10.25 -39.37 34.01
C LEU A 115 9.26 -38.19 34.02
N THR A 116 8.73 -37.90 35.19
CA THR A 116 7.96 -36.67 35.43
C THR A 116 8.58 -35.90 36.60
N VAL A 117 8.79 -34.58 36.41
CA VAL A 117 9.25 -33.64 37.45
C VAL A 117 8.25 -32.49 37.52
N ASP A 118 7.41 -32.49 38.54
CA ASP A 118 6.28 -31.59 38.67
C ASP A 118 6.29 -30.78 39.96
N GLY A 119 5.94 -29.51 39.85
CA GLY A 119 5.68 -28.67 41.02
C GLY A 119 6.89 -27.87 41.51
N GLN A 120 6.58 -26.70 42.06
CA GLN A 120 7.56 -25.74 42.54
C GLN A 120 8.42 -26.37 43.68
N GLY A 121 9.74 -26.20 43.61
CA GLY A 121 10.67 -26.75 44.58
C GLY A 121 11.06 -28.21 44.37
N THR A 122 10.42 -28.90 43.39
CA THR A 122 10.75 -30.26 42.96
C THR A 122 12.04 -30.26 42.15
N ILE A 123 13.03 -31.09 42.51
CA ILE A 123 14.36 -31.06 41.88
C ILE A 123 14.84 -32.47 41.59
N LEU A 124 15.34 -32.69 40.37
CA LEU A 124 16.19 -33.81 39.99
C LEU A 124 17.61 -33.28 39.70
N GLU A 125 18.62 -33.79 40.38
CA GLU A 125 20.03 -33.49 40.15
C GLU A 125 20.77 -34.69 39.58
N THR A 126 21.52 -34.52 38.48
CA THR A 126 22.24 -35.62 37.83
C THR A 126 23.63 -35.18 37.37
N GLY A 127 24.56 -36.13 37.28
CA GLY A 127 25.84 -35.88 36.63
C GLY A 127 25.74 -35.96 35.10
N LEU A 128 25.32 -37.10 34.58
CA LEU A 128 25.05 -37.34 33.18
C LEU A 128 23.57 -37.68 32.99
N PHE A 129 22.94 -37.23 31.91
CA PHE A 129 21.55 -37.50 31.64
C PHE A 129 21.35 -38.09 30.23
N GLY A 130 20.71 -39.26 30.12
CA GLY A 130 20.37 -39.91 28.85
C GLY A 130 18.87 -40.19 28.71
N VAL A 131 18.32 -39.88 27.52
CA VAL A 131 16.90 -40.12 27.15
C VAL A 131 16.85 -40.89 25.84
N GLY A 132 16.36 -42.12 25.89
CA GLY A 132 16.35 -43.06 24.76
C GLY A 132 17.74 -43.59 24.43
N GLY A 133 18.07 -44.76 24.96
CA GLY A 133 19.34 -45.44 24.79
C GLY A 133 20.31 -45.29 25.97
N GLY A 134 21.14 -46.32 26.24
CA GLY A 134 22.10 -46.36 27.31
C GLY A 134 23.55 -46.20 26.89
N THR A 135 24.48 -46.13 27.90
CA THR A 135 25.91 -45.83 27.72
C THR A 135 26.78 -46.99 27.24
N ASN A 136 26.25 -48.18 26.96
CA ASN A 136 27.04 -49.35 26.59
C ASN A 136 27.03 -49.55 25.06
N ASN A 137 28.21 -49.45 24.42
CA ASN A 137 28.49 -49.72 23.02
C ASN A 137 28.22 -51.17 22.57
N SER A 138 27.04 -51.70 22.76
CA SER A 138 26.67 -53.03 22.23
C SER A 138 25.94 -52.82 20.88
N THR A 139 26.50 -53.37 19.84
CA THR A 139 26.06 -53.27 18.40
C THR A 139 24.81 -54.14 18.10
N ALA A 140 24.00 -54.50 19.04
CA ALA A 140 22.77 -55.28 18.87
C ALA A 140 21.55 -54.35 19.00
N ASP A 141 20.59 -54.45 18.06
CA ASP A 141 19.32 -53.74 17.88
C ASP A 141 18.72 -53.12 19.17
N VAL A 142 18.97 -51.85 19.40
CA VAL A 142 18.56 -51.17 20.63
C VAL A 142 17.47 -50.15 20.32
N ASN A 143 16.20 -50.50 20.56
CA ASN A 143 15.01 -49.65 20.32
C ASN A 143 14.48 -49.07 21.66
N GLY A 144 15.33 -48.56 22.54
CA GLY A 144 14.90 -47.98 23.81
C GLY A 144 14.13 -46.65 23.61
N LYS A 145 13.01 -46.52 24.33
CA LYS A 145 12.22 -45.30 24.36
C LYS A 145 12.34 -44.59 25.68
N GLY A 146 12.66 -43.32 25.67
CA GLY A 146 12.69 -42.47 26.85
C GLY A 146 11.83 -41.22 26.68
N ALA A 147 11.04 -40.87 27.69
CA ALA A 147 10.27 -39.64 27.72
C ALA A 147 10.46 -38.89 29.04
N MET A 148 10.76 -37.58 28.97
CA MET A 148 10.87 -36.69 30.12
C MET A 148 9.85 -35.57 30.05
N TYR A 149 9.18 -35.34 31.19
CA TYR A 149 8.21 -34.24 31.35
C TYR A 149 8.62 -33.36 32.53
N VAL A 150 8.86 -32.06 32.30
CA VAL A 150 9.21 -31.07 33.33
C VAL A 150 8.18 -29.93 33.28
N TYR A 151 7.41 -29.77 34.35
CA TYR A 151 6.35 -28.75 34.37
C TYR A 151 6.01 -28.27 35.79
N GLY A 152 5.08 -27.29 35.90
CA GLY A 152 4.63 -26.77 37.19
C GLY A 152 5.72 -26.14 38.05
N GLY A 153 6.82 -25.68 37.44
CA GLY A 153 7.99 -25.12 38.14
C GLY A 153 8.98 -26.20 38.65
N GLY A 154 8.83 -27.44 38.20
CA GLY A 154 9.81 -28.52 38.45
C GLY A 154 11.16 -28.19 37.80
N THR A 155 12.26 -28.65 38.38
CA THR A 155 13.63 -28.35 37.93
C THR A 155 14.42 -29.62 37.73
N VAL A 156 15.10 -29.76 36.60
CA VAL A 156 16.12 -30.77 36.34
C VAL A 156 17.46 -30.05 36.22
N LYS A 157 18.48 -30.54 36.94
CA LYS A 157 19.86 -30.04 36.89
C LYS A 157 20.81 -31.14 36.45
N THR A 158 21.54 -30.91 35.38
CA THR A 158 22.52 -31.84 34.82
C THR A 158 23.90 -31.22 34.84
N SER A 159 24.79 -31.61 35.72
CA SER A 159 26.16 -31.03 35.85
C SER A 159 27.15 -31.52 34.78
N GLY A 160 26.76 -32.52 34.01
CA GLY A 160 27.47 -33.00 32.83
C GLY A 160 26.69 -32.71 31.55
N SER A 161 26.88 -33.55 30.54
CA SER A 161 26.15 -33.47 29.28
C SER A 161 24.81 -34.20 29.34
N ALA A 162 23.86 -33.76 28.54
CA ALA A 162 22.57 -34.40 28.29
C ALA A 162 22.51 -34.99 26.87
N ILE A 163 22.05 -36.23 26.73
CA ILE A 163 22.05 -36.94 25.44
C ILE A 163 20.65 -37.51 25.20
N ILE A 164 20.03 -37.11 24.09
CA ILE A 164 18.70 -37.53 23.67
C ILE A 164 18.86 -38.35 22.38
N GLY A 165 18.28 -39.59 22.32
CA GLY A 165 18.42 -40.46 21.16
C GLY A 165 19.88 -40.91 20.98
N GLN A 166 20.44 -41.59 21.98
CA GLN A 166 21.87 -41.88 22.11
C GLN A 166 22.33 -43.03 21.22
N ILE A 167 21.50 -44.02 20.95
CA ILE A 167 21.86 -45.27 20.27
C ILE A 167 20.95 -45.44 19.05
N GLN A 168 21.48 -46.05 17.99
CA GLN A 168 20.76 -46.34 16.75
C GLN A 168 19.39 -47.00 17.02
N ASN A 169 18.34 -46.50 16.32
CA ASN A 169 16.94 -46.90 16.46
C ASN A 169 16.28 -46.60 17.81
N SER A 170 16.89 -45.84 18.70
CA SER A 170 16.26 -45.36 19.92
C SER A 170 15.45 -44.07 19.68
N GLN A 171 14.58 -43.73 20.64
CA GLN A 171 13.82 -42.48 20.61
C GLN A 171 13.86 -41.81 21.97
N GLY A 172 14.22 -40.53 21.97
CA GLY A 172 14.19 -39.72 23.18
C GLY A 172 13.31 -38.49 22.96
N ASP A 173 12.35 -38.28 23.87
CA ASP A 173 11.43 -37.14 23.81
C ASP A 173 11.47 -36.36 25.13
N VAL A 174 11.61 -35.05 25.04
CA VAL A 174 11.67 -34.12 26.18
C VAL A 174 10.62 -33.02 26.03
N TYR A 175 9.84 -32.86 27.11
CA TYR A 175 8.79 -31.82 27.18
C TYR A 175 9.03 -30.94 28.39
N ILE A 176 9.26 -29.66 28.20
CA ILE A 176 9.45 -28.65 29.22
C ILE A 176 8.33 -27.60 29.06
N THR A 177 7.45 -27.56 30.05
CA THR A 177 6.26 -26.71 29.91
C THR A 177 5.85 -26.11 31.26
N THR A 178 4.96 -25.09 31.23
CA THR A 178 4.35 -24.51 32.43
C THR A 178 5.39 -24.09 33.47
N GLY A 179 6.43 -23.36 33.04
CA GLY A 179 7.51 -22.89 33.94
C GLY A 179 8.49 -23.95 34.41
N GLY A 180 8.47 -25.17 33.83
CA GLY A 180 9.49 -26.19 34.08
C GLY A 180 10.87 -25.69 33.61
N LEU A 181 11.93 -26.12 34.29
CA LEU A 181 13.32 -25.74 34.02
C LEU A 181 14.22 -26.94 33.84
N TRP A 182 15.00 -26.95 32.75
CA TRP A 182 16.13 -27.87 32.61
C TRP A 182 17.42 -27.08 32.44
N GLU A 183 18.37 -27.22 33.42
CA GLU A 183 19.70 -26.64 33.41
C GLU A 183 20.73 -27.74 33.11
N ILE A 184 21.55 -27.53 32.10
CA ILE A 184 22.63 -28.43 31.66
C ILE A 184 23.93 -27.64 31.71
N ASP A 185 24.87 -27.99 32.56
CA ASP A 185 26.12 -27.23 32.72
C ASP A 185 27.08 -27.42 31.53
N LYS A 186 26.87 -28.46 30.72
CA LYS A 186 27.67 -28.78 29.54
C LYS A 186 26.83 -28.88 28.27
N THR A 187 27.18 -29.78 27.37
CA THR A 187 26.60 -29.95 26.05
C THR A 187 25.25 -30.65 26.10
N LEU A 188 24.29 -30.17 25.30
CA LEU A 188 23.06 -30.86 24.98
C LEU A 188 23.18 -31.49 23.58
N TYR A 189 23.04 -32.81 23.50
CA TYR A 189 22.94 -33.58 22.25
C TYR A 189 21.49 -34.02 22.05
N VAL A 190 20.85 -33.60 20.97
CA VAL A 190 19.52 -34.01 20.56
C VAL A 190 19.62 -34.82 19.28
N GLY A 191 19.30 -36.09 19.30
CA GLY A 191 19.61 -37.01 18.21
C GLY A 191 21.11 -37.25 18.09
N SER A 192 21.74 -37.86 19.12
CA SER A 192 23.20 -38.11 19.09
C SER A 192 23.54 -39.16 18.05
N ASP A 193 22.79 -40.28 17.97
CA ASP A 193 22.93 -41.35 16.96
C ASP A 193 21.57 -41.88 16.45
N SER A 194 20.47 -41.27 16.85
CA SER A 194 19.11 -41.65 16.49
C SER A 194 18.13 -40.48 16.57
N ASN A 195 16.83 -40.78 16.79
CA ASN A 195 15.81 -39.76 16.85
C ASN A 195 15.74 -39.09 18.24
N GLY A 196 15.72 -37.77 18.24
CA GLY A 196 15.56 -36.98 19.44
C GLY A 196 14.63 -35.79 19.24
N SER A 197 13.77 -35.52 20.21
CA SER A 197 12.95 -34.33 20.20
C SER A 197 12.98 -33.58 21.53
N VAL A 198 12.96 -32.27 21.47
CA VAL A 198 12.78 -31.37 22.62
C VAL A 198 11.70 -30.33 22.27
N LEU A 199 10.70 -30.27 23.14
CA LEU A 199 9.63 -29.30 23.04
C LEU A 199 9.58 -28.44 24.31
N VAL A 200 9.78 -27.12 24.15
CA VAL A 200 9.70 -26.14 25.24
C VAL A 200 8.52 -25.21 24.99
N THR A 201 7.54 -25.24 25.89
CA THR A 201 6.29 -24.46 25.70
C THR A 201 5.79 -23.83 27.00
N ALA A 202 4.81 -22.96 26.91
CA ALA A 202 4.09 -22.38 28.05
C ALA A 202 5.01 -21.85 29.18
N GLY A 203 6.06 -21.09 28.78
CA GLY A 203 7.01 -20.53 29.72
C GLY A 203 8.06 -21.50 30.25
N GLY A 204 8.23 -22.65 29.60
CA GLY A 204 9.33 -23.59 29.92
C GLY A 204 10.70 -22.99 29.62
N LEU A 205 11.71 -23.43 30.37
CA LEU A 205 13.06 -22.92 30.33
C LEU A 205 14.08 -24.03 30.09
N LEU A 206 14.88 -23.91 29.03
CA LEU A 206 16.01 -24.78 28.73
C LEU A 206 17.29 -23.95 28.77
N LYS A 207 18.35 -24.46 29.45
CA LYS A 207 19.67 -23.84 29.50
C LYS A 207 20.73 -24.86 29.23
N SER A 208 21.73 -24.52 28.43
CA SER A 208 22.91 -25.35 28.15
C SER A 208 24.19 -24.46 28.20
N GLY A 209 25.27 -25.03 28.70
CA GLY A 209 26.47 -24.29 29.10
C GLY A 209 27.64 -24.41 28.13
N GLU A 210 27.68 -25.42 27.28
CA GLU A 210 28.66 -25.62 26.22
C GLU A 210 27.90 -25.87 24.90
N ALA A 211 28.61 -25.91 23.77
CA ALA A 211 28.02 -26.10 22.45
C ALA A 211 26.96 -27.21 22.38
N SER A 212 25.80 -26.91 21.83
CA SER A 212 24.70 -27.86 21.66
C SER A 212 24.55 -28.35 20.23
N CYS A 213 24.19 -29.62 20.04
CA CYS A 213 24.08 -30.23 18.71
C CYS A 213 22.72 -30.91 18.51
N ILE A 214 22.05 -30.61 17.43
CA ILE A 214 20.78 -31.22 16.95
C ILE A 214 21.10 -32.06 15.71
N ALA A 215 20.86 -33.39 15.76
CA ALA A 215 21.21 -34.37 14.74
C ALA A 215 22.75 -34.44 14.52
N CYS A 216 23.42 -35.03 15.52
CA CYS A 216 24.88 -35.03 15.62
C CYS A 216 25.56 -36.21 14.92
N SER A 217 24.84 -37.15 14.34
CA SER A 217 25.36 -38.21 13.50
C SER A 217 24.56 -38.37 12.21
N SER A 218 25.12 -39.06 11.23
CA SER A 218 24.52 -39.26 9.89
C SER A 218 23.17 -39.98 9.91
N ASN A 219 22.89 -40.76 10.95
CA ASN A 219 21.63 -41.51 11.12
C ASN A 219 20.57 -40.72 11.92
N ALA A 220 20.97 -39.57 12.48
CA ALA A 220 20.10 -38.84 13.39
C ALA A 220 19.06 -38.02 12.65
N ASN A 221 17.80 -38.10 13.14
CA ASN A 221 16.74 -37.14 12.80
C ASN A 221 16.26 -36.49 14.08
N ALA A 222 16.52 -35.20 14.25
CA ALA A 222 16.25 -34.55 15.50
C ALA A 222 15.60 -33.18 15.34
N SER A 223 14.79 -32.80 16.30
CA SER A 223 14.13 -31.50 16.31
C SER A 223 14.09 -30.89 17.72
N VAL A 224 14.27 -29.58 17.74
CA VAL A 224 14.02 -28.77 18.92
C VAL A 224 13.02 -27.68 18.54
N GLN A 225 11.94 -27.58 19.30
CA GLN A 225 10.94 -26.52 19.15
C GLN A 225 10.81 -25.76 20.47
N ILE A 226 10.96 -24.45 20.37
CA ILE A 226 10.72 -23.49 21.44
C ILE A 226 9.53 -22.65 21.03
N SER A 227 8.41 -22.78 21.74
CA SER A 227 7.13 -22.18 21.33
C SER A 227 6.42 -21.48 22.48
N GLY A 228 5.77 -20.37 22.19
CA GLY A 228 4.97 -19.63 23.13
C GLY A 228 5.74 -18.60 23.96
N SER A 229 5.08 -17.49 24.27
CA SER A 229 5.66 -16.39 25.03
C SER A 229 6.17 -16.85 26.40
N GLY A 230 7.37 -16.41 26.76
CA GLY A 230 8.07 -16.80 28.00
C GLY A 230 8.85 -18.10 27.91
N SER A 231 8.67 -18.90 26.86
CA SER A 231 9.49 -20.10 26.60
C SER A 231 10.86 -19.70 26.09
N THR A 232 11.94 -20.24 26.67
CA THR A 232 13.30 -19.83 26.28
C THR A 232 14.24 -21.03 26.19
N TRP A 233 15.19 -20.93 25.25
CA TRP A 233 16.41 -21.71 25.28
C TRP A 233 17.61 -20.78 25.31
N THR A 234 18.43 -20.86 26.35
CA THR A 234 19.66 -20.10 26.49
C THR A 234 20.84 -21.06 26.34
N GLU A 235 21.58 -20.92 25.25
CA GLU A 235 22.81 -21.61 24.97
C GLU A 235 24.00 -20.68 25.21
N ALA A 236 24.97 -21.09 26.04
CA ALA A 236 26.07 -20.19 26.42
C ALA A 236 27.17 -20.08 25.35
N ASP A 237 27.30 -21.07 24.46
CA ASP A 237 28.29 -21.06 23.37
C ASP A 237 27.59 -20.98 22.00
N HIS A 238 27.38 -22.08 21.28
CA HIS A 238 26.79 -22.12 20.00
C HIS A 238 25.87 -23.33 19.81
N ILE A 239 24.95 -23.24 18.81
CA ILE A 239 24.06 -24.31 18.43
C ILE A 239 24.41 -24.80 17.02
N GLU A 240 24.58 -26.12 16.90
CA GLU A 240 24.75 -26.82 15.62
C GLU A 240 23.44 -27.58 15.27
N VAL A 241 22.88 -27.34 14.08
CA VAL A 241 21.64 -27.94 13.60
C VAL A 241 21.92 -28.79 12.36
N GLY A 242 21.76 -30.10 12.46
CA GLY A 242 22.04 -31.01 11.34
C GLY A 242 23.53 -31.08 11.03
N PHE A 243 24.38 -31.18 12.03
CA PHE A 243 25.84 -31.21 11.78
C PHE A 243 26.24 -32.37 10.88
N PHE A 244 25.80 -33.59 11.20
CA PHE A 244 25.98 -34.77 10.35
C PHE A 244 24.67 -35.35 9.82
N GLY A 245 23.54 -35.17 10.51
CA GLY A 245 22.22 -35.76 10.22
C GLY A 245 21.19 -34.71 9.74
N ASN A 246 19.93 -35.01 9.99
CA ASN A 246 18.81 -34.14 9.65
C ASN A 246 18.30 -33.42 10.90
N GLY A 247 18.64 -32.17 11.08
CA GLY A 247 18.28 -31.34 12.25
C GLY A 247 17.32 -30.22 11.91
N ALA A 248 16.40 -29.94 12.84
CA ALA A 248 15.53 -28.77 12.76
C ALA A 248 15.43 -28.04 14.10
N LEU A 249 15.60 -26.71 14.06
CA LEU A 249 15.28 -25.79 15.15
C LEU A 249 14.10 -24.91 14.75
N THR A 250 13.04 -24.92 15.56
CA THR A 250 11.86 -24.09 15.34
C THR A 250 11.67 -23.14 16.51
N ILE A 251 11.48 -21.86 16.22
CA ILE A 251 11.27 -20.78 17.20
C ILE A 251 10.00 -20.02 16.79
N ASP A 252 8.95 -20.16 17.58
CA ASP A 252 7.63 -19.65 17.21
C ASP A 252 6.83 -19.05 18.38
N ASP A 253 5.70 -18.44 18.07
CA ASP A 253 4.72 -17.91 19.02
C ASP A 253 5.32 -17.00 20.12
N GLY A 254 6.32 -16.20 19.78
CA GLY A 254 6.95 -15.26 20.69
C GLY A 254 7.98 -15.88 21.65
N ALA A 255 8.39 -17.12 21.39
CA ALA A 255 9.48 -17.76 22.11
C ALA A 255 10.84 -17.16 21.76
N ARG A 256 11.85 -17.44 22.58
CA ARG A 256 13.20 -16.88 22.45
C ARG A 256 14.28 -17.94 22.53
N VAL A 257 15.23 -17.88 21.63
CA VAL A 257 16.46 -18.68 21.66
C VAL A 257 17.65 -17.75 21.61
N SER A 258 18.64 -17.93 22.51
CA SER A 258 19.95 -17.30 22.41
C SER A 258 21.02 -18.35 22.18
N SER A 259 21.99 -18.03 21.30
CA SER A 259 23.12 -18.90 20.97
C SER A 259 24.40 -18.08 21.04
N GLY A 260 25.18 -18.27 22.13
CA GLY A 260 26.30 -17.43 22.48
C GLY A 260 25.91 -15.99 22.83
N THR A 261 26.84 -15.04 22.63
CA THR A 261 26.58 -13.62 22.83
C THR A 261 26.05 -12.97 21.54
N PRO A 262 25.39 -11.81 21.62
CA PRO A 262 24.98 -11.06 20.43
C PRO A 262 26.16 -10.61 19.54
N GLU A 263 27.37 -10.55 20.06
CA GLU A 263 28.56 -10.11 19.34
C GLU A 263 29.34 -11.26 18.69
N ASP A 264 29.41 -12.44 19.35
CA ASP A 264 30.30 -13.54 18.95
C ASP A 264 29.57 -14.88 18.77
N GLY A 265 28.31 -14.98 19.21
CA GLY A 265 27.51 -16.21 19.12
C GLY A 265 27.16 -16.58 17.68
N TYR A 266 27.00 -17.86 17.41
CA TYR A 266 26.51 -18.31 16.11
C TYR A 266 25.58 -19.53 16.18
N LEU A 267 24.77 -19.66 15.15
CA LEU A 267 23.99 -20.86 14.86
C LEU A 267 24.53 -21.47 13.57
N LEU A 268 24.99 -22.72 13.63
CA LEU A 268 25.50 -23.46 12.46
C LEU A 268 24.41 -24.34 11.87
N LEU A 269 24.18 -24.25 10.56
CA LEU A 269 23.26 -25.10 9.84
C LEU A 269 24.04 -26.02 8.88
N SER A 270 23.75 -27.33 8.94
CA SER A 270 24.25 -28.33 8.01
C SER A 270 25.79 -28.37 7.93
N GLY A 271 26.43 -29.15 8.83
CA GLY A 271 27.90 -29.14 8.99
C GLY A 271 28.68 -29.77 7.85
N VAL A 272 28.16 -30.81 7.21
CA VAL A 272 28.84 -31.61 6.17
C VAL A 272 27.94 -31.91 4.97
N ALA A 273 28.52 -32.27 3.86
CA ALA A 273 27.80 -32.67 2.65
C ALA A 273 26.85 -33.87 2.94
N GLY A 274 25.60 -33.78 2.51
CA GLY A 274 24.56 -34.78 2.74
C GLY A 274 23.77 -34.61 4.05
N SER A 275 24.17 -33.70 4.95
CA SER A 275 23.36 -33.32 6.10
C SER A 275 22.32 -32.25 5.77
N THR A 276 21.30 -32.12 6.62
CA THR A 276 20.28 -31.08 6.49
C THR A 276 20.13 -30.32 7.81
N GLY A 277 20.26 -29.00 7.76
CA GLY A 277 20.05 -28.12 8.90
C GLY A 277 19.00 -27.06 8.59
N VAL A 278 17.90 -27.05 9.36
CA VAL A 278 16.78 -26.13 9.13
C VAL A 278 16.52 -25.26 10.35
N LEU A 279 16.49 -23.95 10.15
CA LEU A 279 15.99 -22.98 11.11
C LEU A 279 14.60 -22.49 10.64
N ASN A 280 13.58 -22.66 11.46
CA ASN A 280 12.24 -22.13 11.22
C ASN A 280 11.95 -20.97 12.19
N MET A 281 11.72 -19.79 11.67
CA MET A 281 11.22 -18.60 12.37
C MET A 281 9.71 -18.50 12.16
N GLY A 282 8.95 -19.11 13.10
CA GLY A 282 7.50 -19.28 12.99
C GLY A 282 7.03 -20.52 12.21
N VAL A 283 5.77 -20.88 12.39
CA VAL A 283 5.06 -21.99 11.71
C VAL A 283 3.71 -21.54 11.14
N GLY A 284 3.60 -20.26 10.73
CA GLY A 284 2.37 -19.64 10.21
C GLY A 284 1.66 -18.71 11.21
N GLY A 285 2.02 -18.78 12.51
CA GLY A 285 1.54 -17.88 13.57
C GLY A 285 2.44 -16.66 13.78
N LEU A 286 2.77 -16.40 15.05
CA LEU A 286 3.75 -15.36 15.40
C LEU A 286 5.18 -15.88 15.21
N SER A 287 6.09 -14.96 14.91
CA SER A 287 7.52 -15.27 14.89
C SER A 287 8.06 -15.50 16.32
N GLY A 288 9.13 -16.27 16.44
CA GLY A 288 10.00 -16.24 17.61
C GLY A 288 11.17 -15.27 17.44
N THR A 289 12.01 -15.17 18.45
CA THR A 289 13.21 -14.32 18.46
C THR A 289 14.46 -15.18 18.58
N LEU A 290 15.41 -14.99 17.65
CA LEU A 290 16.74 -15.58 17.74
C LEU A 290 17.75 -14.49 18.08
N GLU A 291 18.52 -14.68 19.13
CA GLU A 291 19.60 -13.80 19.60
C GLU A 291 20.95 -14.49 19.42
N THR A 292 21.66 -14.07 18.40
CA THR A 292 23.02 -14.51 18.08
C THR A 292 23.61 -13.49 17.11
N ALA A 293 24.93 -13.48 16.92
CA ALA A 293 25.56 -12.61 15.94
C ALA A 293 25.34 -13.13 14.51
N GLU A 294 25.34 -14.46 14.31
CA GLU A 294 25.39 -15.05 12.98
C GLU A 294 24.59 -16.36 12.89
N VAL A 295 23.94 -16.56 11.72
CA VAL A 295 23.44 -17.87 11.27
C VAL A 295 24.27 -18.27 10.05
N ARG A 296 24.99 -19.36 10.16
CA ARG A 296 25.98 -19.80 9.17
C ARG A 296 25.58 -21.12 8.52
N GLY A 297 25.46 -21.16 7.19
CA GLY A 297 25.36 -22.39 6.41
C GLY A 297 26.71 -22.96 6.00
N ARG A 298 26.84 -24.27 5.99
CA ARG A 298 28.06 -24.97 5.53
C ARG A 298 27.79 -25.87 4.30
N GLU A 299 28.39 -27.07 4.27
CA GLU A 299 28.52 -27.89 3.05
C GLU A 299 27.28 -28.68 2.65
N GLY A 300 26.30 -28.88 3.55
CA GLY A 300 25.09 -29.62 3.23
C GLY A 300 23.91 -28.71 2.87
N ASP A 301 22.68 -29.19 3.09
CA ASP A 301 21.45 -28.45 2.79
C ASP A 301 21.06 -27.56 4.00
N ALA A 302 21.51 -26.32 4.01
CA ALA A 302 21.27 -25.35 5.04
C ALA A 302 20.11 -24.42 4.65
N ARG A 303 19.04 -24.38 5.47
CA ARG A 303 17.83 -23.60 5.15
C ARG A 303 17.39 -22.73 6.32
N VAL A 304 16.95 -21.50 6.02
CA VAL A 304 16.29 -20.60 6.97
C VAL A 304 14.92 -20.23 6.41
N ASN A 305 13.86 -20.59 7.15
CA ASN A 305 12.48 -20.35 6.76
C ASN A 305 11.85 -19.29 7.67
N PHE A 306 11.35 -18.20 7.11
CA PHE A 306 10.55 -17.20 7.80
C PHE A 306 9.06 -17.41 7.48
N ASN A 307 8.37 -18.16 8.35
CA ASN A 307 6.97 -18.51 8.17
C ASN A 307 6.12 -17.95 9.32
N HIS A 308 5.83 -16.66 9.27
CA HIS A 308 5.04 -15.97 10.27
C HIS A 308 4.09 -14.93 9.66
N GLY A 309 3.04 -14.57 10.40
CA GLY A 309 2.01 -13.64 9.95
C GLY A 309 2.14 -12.20 10.50
N ASP A 310 3.06 -11.97 11.44
CA ASP A 310 3.29 -10.70 12.13
C ASP A 310 4.46 -9.90 11.53
N PHE A 311 4.79 -8.77 12.17
CA PHE A 311 6.03 -8.03 11.94
C PHE A 311 7.12 -8.57 12.85
N SER A 312 8.28 -8.90 12.25
CA SER A 312 9.44 -9.43 12.98
C SER A 312 10.73 -8.75 12.54
N GLU A 313 11.58 -8.41 13.50
CA GLU A 313 12.96 -7.96 13.27
C GLU A 313 13.91 -9.15 13.37
N PHE A 314 14.76 -9.31 12.36
CA PHE A 314 15.80 -10.34 12.35
C PHE A 314 17.18 -9.66 12.35
N LYS A 315 17.90 -9.78 13.45
CA LYS A 315 19.18 -9.09 13.68
C LYS A 315 20.41 -9.90 13.30
N PRO A 316 20.41 -11.25 13.40
CA PRO A 316 21.56 -12.05 13.06
C PRO A 316 21.98 -11.85 11.59
N ARG A 317 23.27 -11.93 11.32
CA ARG A 317 23.83 -11.97 9.98
C ARG A 317 23.65 -13.39 9.39
N LEU A 318 23.20 -13.48 8.15
CA LEU A 318 23.11 -14.72 7.39
C LEU A 318 24.33 -14.88 6.50
N THR A 319 25.07 -16.00 6.63
CA THR A 319 26.35 -16.22 5.94
C THR A 319 26.53 -17.63 5.40
N GLY A 320 27.51 -17.82 4.51
CA GLY A 320 27.85 -19.13 3.97
C GLY A 320 26.83 -19.64 2.94
N SER A 321 26.67 -20.96 2.86
CA SER A 321 25.82 -21.61 1.85
C SER A 321 24.40 -21.82 2.41
N LEU A 322 23.61 -20.77 2.49
CA LEU A 322 22.23 -20.79 3.00
C LEU A 322 21.20 -20.60 1.88
N ASN A 323 20.13 -21.36 1.92
CA ASN A 323 18.89 -21.03 1.20
C ASN A 323 17.90 -20.37 2.18
N VAL A 324 17.34 -19.24 1.79
CA VAL A 324 16.45 -18.43 2.60
C VAL A 324 15.07 -18.37 1.96
N SER A 325 14.02 -18.72 2.71
CA SER A 325 12.63 -18.63 2.24
C SER A 325 11.78 -17.76 3.16
N LYS A 326 11.15 -16.73 2.60
CA LYS A 326 10.08 -15.98 3.26
C LYS A 326 8.73 -16.50 2.76
N ILE A 327 8.01 -17.23 3.62
CA ILE A 327 6.83 -18.00 3.27
C ILE A 327 5.55 -17.33 3.80
N GLY A 328 5.53 -16.97 5.08
CA GLY A 328 4.35 -16.41 5.75
C GLY A 328 4.00 -15.00 5.28
N SER A 329 2.75 -14.58 5.51
CA SER A 329 2.19 -13.30 5.08
C SER A 329 2.73 -12.06 5.84
N GLY A 330 3.45 -12.26 6.93
CA GLY A 330 4.02 -11.18 7.74
C GLY A 330 5.22 -10.50 7.09
N SER A 331 5.76 -9.49 7.78
CA SER A 331 6.93 -8.73 7.32
C SER A 331 8.15 -9.07 8.17
N THR A 332 9.28 -9.39 7.51
CA THR A 332 10.57 -9.59 8.16
C THR A 332 11.52 -8.44 7.81
N LEU A 333 11.97 -7.68 8.81
CA LEU A 333 12.91 -6.57 8.67
C LEU A 333 14.32 -7.04 9.06
N LEU A 334 15.28 -6.92 8.15
CA LEU A 334 16.64 -7.44 8.28
C LEU A 334 17.63 -6.36 8.74
N PHE A 335 18.34 -6.64 9.81
CA PHE A 335 19.39 -5.77 10.33
C PHE A 335 20.82 -6.33 10.18
N GLY A 336 20.98 -7.58 9.74
CA GLY A 336 22.26 -8.18 9.42
C GLY A 336 22.77 -7.75 8.03
N ARG A 337 24.09 -7.51 7.90
CA ARG A 337 24.74 -7.41 6.59
C ARG A 337 25.01 -8.81 6.06
N ASN A 338 24.10 -9.28 5.20
CA ASN A 338 24.10 -10.66 4.74
C ASN A 338 25.04 -10.89 3.54
N ASP A 339 25.72 -12.04 3.50
CA ASP A 339 26.63 -12.42 2.42
C ASP A 339 26.55 -13.90 2.02
N TYR A 340 25.44 -14.58 2.38
CA TYR A 340 25.20 -15.95 1.97
C TYR A 340 25.07 -16.10 0.43
N THR A 341 25.39 -17.32 -0.06
CA THR A 341 25.49 -17.58 -1.50
C THR A 341 24.36 -18.42 -2.09
N GLY A 342 23.49 -19.01 -1.25
CA GLY A 342 22.32 -19.76 -1.74
C GLY A 342 21.20 -18.84 -2.24
N GLU A 343 20.05 -19.42 -2.53
CA GLU A 343 18.90 -18.70 -3.08
C GLU A 343 18.12 -17.98 -1.98
N THR A 344 17.53 -16.83 -2.33
CA THR A 344 16.50 -16.15 -1.54
C THR A 344 15.17 -16.26 -2.28
N ARG A 345 14.16 -16.86 -1.64
CA ARG A 345 12.81 -16.96 -2.20
C ARG A 345 11.79 -16.25 -1.34
N VAL A 346 11.06 -15.30 -1.91
CA VAL A 346 9.98 -14.58 -1.25
C VAL A 346 8.65 -15.06 -1.84
N GLU A 347 8.06 -16.07 -1.21
CA GLU A 347 6.81 -16.69 -1.65
C GLU A 347 5.59 -15.90 -1.21
N GLY A 348 5.69 -15.24 -0.04
CA GLY A 348 4.62 -14.43 0.53
C GLY A 348 5.11 -13.41 1.54
N GLY A 349 4.28 -12.39 1.82
CA GLY A 349 4.60 -11.32 2.75
C GLY A 349 5.74 -10.43 2.28
N THR A 350 6.42 -9.76 3.23
CA THR A 350 7.44 -8.75 2.92
C THR A 350 8.81 -9.15 3.45
N TRP A 351 9.80 -9.12 2.60
CA TRP A 351 11.23 -9.23 2.90
C TRP A 351 11.84 -7.84 2.81
N ALA A 352 12.16 -7.21 3.93
CA ALA A 352 12.47 -5.78 4.02
C ALA A 352 13.89 -5.51 4.50
N ALA A 353 14.51 -4.45 3.98
CA ALA A 353 15.82 -3.97 4.40
C ALA A 353 15.72 -3.03 5.60
N GLY A 354 16.35 -3.36 6.71
CA GLY A 354 16.51 -2.48 7.88
C GLY A 354 17.79 -1.64 7.83
N ILE A 355 18.76 -2.03 7.00
CA ILE A 355 20.05 -1.34 6.79
C ILE A 355 20.50 -1.48 5.33
N GLU A 356 21.46 -0.67 4.91
CA GLU A 356 22.16 -0.88 3.63
C GLU A 356 22.95 -2.20 3.64
N GLY A 357 22.85 -2.98 2.57
CA GLY A 357 23.48 -4.30 2.47
C GLY A 357 22.79 -5.37 3.32
N ALA A 358 21.50 -5.18 3.62
CA ALA A 358 20.67 -6.19 4.29
C ALA A 358 20.40 -7.40 3.41
N PHE A 359 20.36 -7.23 2.09
CA PHE A 359 20.23 -8.33 1.16
C PHE A 359 21.60 -8.83 0.72
N SER A 360 21.75 -10.14 0.46
CA SER A 360 23.02 -10.68 0.03
C SER A 360 23.30 -10.38 -1.45
N ALA A 361 24.44 -9.74 -1.71
CA ALA A 361 24.90 -9.44 -3.06
C ALA A 361 25.29 -10.71 -3.87
N SER A 362 25.47 -11.84 -3.18
CA SER A 362 25.85 -13.14 -3.75
C SER A 362 24.67 -14.10 -3.93
N SER A 363 23.48 -13.74 -3.42
CA SER A 363 22.27 -14.55 -3.50
C SER A 363 21.40 -14.18 -4.69
N ASN A 364 20.89 -15.17 -5.42
CA ASN A 364 19.86 -14.98 -6.43
C ASN A 364 18.48 -14.87 -5.75
N HIS A 365 17.74 -13.84 -6.09
CA HIS A 365 16.44 -13.53 -5.49
C HIS A 365 15.28 -13.90 -6.41
N PHE A 366 14.31 -14.64 -5.87
CA PHE A 366 13.06 -15.02 -6.54
C PHE A 366 11.90 -14.42 -5.77
N ILE A 367 11.19 -13.46 -6.37
CA ILE A 367 10.03 -12.83 -5.79
C ILE A 367 8.78 -13.38 -6.47
N ASP A 368 8.09 -14.27 -5.78
CA ASP A 368 6.87 -14.88 -6.29
C ASP A 368 5.67 -13.90 -6.22
N ALA A 369 4.57 -14.19 -6.91
CA ALA A 369 3.44 -13.28 -7.04
C ALA A 369 2.81 -12.81 -5.71
N GLY A 370 2.97 -13.57 -4.62
CA GLY A 370 2.52 -13.20 -3.27
C GLY A 370 3.56 -12.45 -2.43
N GLY A 371 4.79 -12.32 -2.93
CA GLY A 371 5.93 -11.79 -2.20
C GLY A 371 6.24 -10.33 -2.54
N GLN A 372 6.84 -9.65 -1.58
CA GLN A 372 7.36 -8.30 -1.73
C GLN A 372 8.79 -8.22 -1.23
N LEU A 373 9.68 -7.68 -2.06
CA LEU A 373 11.02 -7.22 -1.67
C LEU A 373 10.94 -5.71 -1.42
N ASP A 374 11.20 -5.26 -0.20
CA ASP A 374 11.10 -3.85 0.17
C ASP A 374 12.45 -3.28 0.57
N LEU A 375 12.92 -2.30 -0.21
CA LEU A 375 14.20 -1.64 0.04
C LEU A 375 14.12 -0.61 1.16
N MET A 376 12.94 -0.17 1.55
CA MET A 376 12.70 0.83 2.59
C MET A 376 13.47 2.15 2.39
N GLY A 377 13.80 2.50 1.14
CA GLY A 377 14.62 3.67 0.81
C GLY A 377 16.12 3.50 1.01
N LEU A 378 16.60 2.28 1.18
CA LEU A 378 18.01 1.94 1.42
C LEU A 378 18.60 1.26 0.18
N ASN A 379 19.77 1.68 -0.25
CA ASN A 379 20.45 1.06 -1.38
C ASN A 379 20.81 -0.40 -1.07
N GLN A 380 20.51 -1.29 -2.03
CA GLN A 380 20.74 -2.72 -1.89
C GLN A 380 21.44 -3.29 -3.12
N ASN A 381 22.23 -4.35 -2.90
CA ASN A 381 22.85 -5.14 -3.94
C ASN A 381 22.42 -6.60 -3.78
N ILE A 382 22.07 -7.26 -4.90
CA ILE A 382 21.69 -8.68 -4.95
C ILE A 382 22.37 -9.38 -6.12
N GLY A 383 22.33 -10.70 -6.14
CA GLY A 383 22.80 -11.50 -7.28
C GLY A 383 21.91 -11.31 -8.52
N ALA A 384 21.29 -12.34 -9.04
CA ALA A 384 20.26 -12.23 -10.07
C ALA A 384 18.88 -11.97 -9.43
N LEU A 385 17.93 -11.45 -10.23
CA LEU A 385 16.56 -11.19 -9.78
C LEU A 385 15.52 -11.78 -10.73
N ASN A 386 14.66 -12.63 -10.22
CA ASN A 386 13.43 -13.07 -10.90
C ASN A 386 12.22 -12.44 -10.19
N ASN A 387 11.53 -11.52 -10.87
CA ASN A 387 10.45 -10.73 -10.27
C ASN A 387 9.08 -11.06 -10.86
N SER A 388 8.30 -11.87 -10.14
CA SER A 388 6.86 -12.09 -10.40
C SER A 388 5.95 -11.39 -9.39
N GLY A 389 6.52 -10.82 -8.31
CA GLY A 389 5.83 -10.12 -7.23
C GLY A 389 6.05 -8.61 -7.26
N VAL A 390 6.34 -8.04 -6.10
CA VAL A 390 6.54 -6.60 -5.94
C VAL A 390 7.96 -6.30 -5.46
N VAL A 391 8.64 -5.37 -6.11
CA VAL A 391 9.87 -4.75 -5.61
C VAL A 391 9.57 -3.28 -5.29
N SER A 392 9.71 -2.90 -4.04
CA SER A 392 9.35 -1.58 -3.51
C SER A 392 10.62 -0.81 -3.14
N PHE A 393 10.82 0.37 -3.71
CA PHE A 393 11.98 1.23 -3.47
C PHE A 393 11.73 2.27 -2.37
N PRO A 394 10.51 2.83 -2.22
CA PRO A 394 10.28 4.04 -1.46
C PRO A 394 10.66 3.95 0.02
N SER A 395 11.23 5.04 0.52
CA SER A 395 11.41 5.26 1.95
C SER A 395 10.10 5.67 2.64
N TRP A 396 10.01 5.49 3.95
CA TRP A 396 8.91 6.00 4.79
C TRP A 396 8.70 7.51 4.65
N GLN A 397 9.79 8.27 4.39
CA GLN A 397 9.76 9.72 4.25
C GLN A 397 9.38 10.18 2.86
N GLY A 398 9.15 9.26 1.91
CA GLY A 398 8.66 9.56 0.58
C GLY A 398 9.68 10.18 -0.37
N GLY A 399 10.99 10.12 -0.07
CA GLY A 399 12.06 10.57 -0.97
C GLY A 399 12.23 9.66 -2.19
N ALA A 400 12.98 10.14 -3.18
CA ALA A 400 13.47 9.38 -4.33
C ALA A 400 15.00 9.28 -4.28
N GLY A 401 15.59 8.37 -5.05
CA GLY A 401 17.04 8.18 -5.18
C GLY A 401 17.54 6.86 -4.64
N THR A 402 16.66 5.93 -4.27
CA THR A 402 17.02 4.57 -3.85
C THR A 402 17.46 3.73 -5.02
N GLN A 403 18.52 2.95 -4.86
CA GLN A 403 19.06 2.08 -5.90
C GLN A 403 19.03 0.61 -5.50
N LEU A 404 18.51 -0.23 -6.39
CA LEU A 404 18.69 -1.68 -6.37
C LEU A 404 19.68 -2.05 -7.48
N THR A 405 20.82 -2.62 -7.09
CA THR A 405 21.80 -3.17 -8.05
C THR A 405 21.63 -4.69 -8.12
N VAL A 406 21.35 -5.19 -9.31
CA VAL A 406 21.31 -6.61 -9.66
C VAL A 406 22.64 -6.94 -10.34
N ASN A 407 23.51 -7.70 -9.67
CA ASN A 407 24.84 -8.04 -10.17
C ASN A 407 24.80 -9.03 -11.36
N GLY A 408 23.80 -9.90 -11.39
CA GLY A 408 23.53 -10.83 -12.48
C GLY A 408 22.39 -10.35 -13.39
N ASP A 409 21.65 -11.32 -13.91
CA ASP A 409 20.55 -11.07 -14.83
C ASP A 409 19.24 -10.72 -14.11
N TYR A 410 18.38 -10.00 -14.80
CA TYR A 410 17.03 -9.68 -14.38
C TYR A 410 15.99 -10.36 -15.27
N TYR A 411 15.06 -11.10 -14.68
CA TYR A 411 13.91 -11.67 -15.37
C TYR A 411 12.61 -11.09 -14.82
N GLY A 412 11.83 -10.42 -15.66
CA GLY A 412 10.50 -9.91 -15.36
C GLY A 412 9.42 -10.96 -15.60
N GLY A 413 8.90 -11.56 -14.51
CA GLY A 413 7.81 -12.53 -14.55
C GLY A 413 6.40 -11.89 -14.50
N GLY A 414 6.24 -10.65 -14.96
CA GLY A 414 5.00 -9.88 -14.83
C GLY A 414 4.91 -9.06 -13.54
N GLY A 415 5.95 -9.04 -12.74
CA GLY A 415 6.02 -8.33 -11.46
C GLY A 415 5.96 -6.82 -11.57
N LEU A 416 5.93 -6.16 -10.43
CA LEU A 416 5.78 -4.71 -10.29
C LEU A 416 7.00 -4.10 -9.60
N LEU A 417 7.51 -2.99 -10.14
CA LEU A 417 8.46 -2.08 -9.49
C LEU A 417 7.69 -0.84 -9.00
N LEU A 418 7.71 -0.58 -7.70
CA LEU A 418 7.18 0.64 -7.11
C LEU A 418 8.32 1.63 -6.91
N MET A 419 8.31 2.75 -7.63
CA MET A 419 9.41 3.71 -7.68
C MET A 419 8.94 5.13 -7.39
N ASN A 420 9.69 5.86 -6.57
CA ASN A 420 9.54 7.29 -6.38
C ASN A 420 10.44 8.06 -7.37
N VAL A 421 9.91 9.10 -7.95
CA VAL A 421 10.62 9.99 -8.87
C VAL A 421 10.25 11.43 -8.57
N ALA A 422 11.20 12.31 -8.37
CA ALA A 422 10.95 13.74 -8.35
C ALA A 422 10.76 14.24 -9.79
N LEU A 423 9.56 14.02 -10.35
CA LEU A 423 9.27 14.25 -11.77
C LEU A 423 9.61 15.69 -12.19
N GLY A 424 10.64 15.86 -13.01
CA GLY A 424 11.20 17.13 -13.46
C GLY A 424 12.00 16.98 -14.77
N ALA A 425 13.16 17.62 -14.87
CA ALA A 425 14.11 17.45 -15.97
C ALA A 425 14.94 16.17 -15.83
N ASP A 426 15.82 15.90 -16.78
CA ASP A 426 16.64 14.67 -16.87
C ASP A 426 17.44 14.33 -15.62
N ASN A 427 17.94 15.34 -14.89
CA ASN A 427 18.73 15.20 -13.68
C ASN A 427 17.90 15.05 -12.40
N SER A 428 16.62 14.80 -12.52
CA SER A 428 15.72 14.59 -11.38
C SER A 428 16.10 13.36 -10.57
N LEU A 429 15.99 13.44 -9.24
CA LEU A 429 16.16 12.29 -8.38
C LEU A 429 15.10 11.24 -8.69
N ALA A 430 15.55 10.02 -8.91
CA ALA A 430 14.70 8.88 -9.19
C ALA A 430 15.19 7.63 -8.47
N ASP A 431 14.30 6.78 -8.04
CA ASP A 431 14.63 5.40 -7.70
C ASP A 431 15.10 4.66 -8.95
N ARG A 432 16.11 3.81 -8.82
CA ARG A 432 16.76 3.14 -9.96
C ARG A 432 16.92 1.65 -9.75
N LEU A 433 16.60 0.90 -10.81
CA LEU A 433 17.05 -0.47 -10.98
C LEU A 433 18.30 -0.47 -11.87
N VAL A 434 19.42 -0.94 -11.35
CA VAL A 434 20.69 -1.11 -12.11
C VAL A 434 20.92 -2.60 -12.30
N VAL A 435 20.95 -3.08 -13.54
CA VAL A 435 21.17 -4.49 -13.89
C VAL A 435 22.51 -4.59 -14.62
N ASN A 436 23.50 -5.24 -14.00
CA ASN A 436 24.82 -5.42 -14.61
C ASN A 436 24.83 -6.49 -15.71
N GLY A 437 23.92 -7.48 -15.62
CA GLY A 437 23.69 -8.52 -16.61
C GLY A 437 22.62 -8.18 -17.64
N ASP A 438 21.97 -9.20 -18.17
CA ASP A 438 20.92 -9.11 -19.18
C ASP A 438 19.53 -8.90 -18.56
N THR A 439 18.61 -8.27 -19.30
CA THR A 439 17.19 -8.20 -18.93
C THR A 439 16.33 -8.99 -19.89
N ASN A 440 15.31 -9.71 -19.35
CA ASN A 440 14.33 -10.49 -20.09
C ASN A 440 12.94 -10.42 -19.45
N GLY A 441 11.91 -10.83 -20.21
CA GLY A 441 10.53 -10.92 -19.74
C GLY A 441 9.80 -9.58 -19.70
N VAL A 442 8.73 -9.48 -18.89
CA VAL A 442 7.88 -8.29 -18.80
C VAL A 442 7.78 -7.82 -17.36
N THR A 443 7.92 -6.51 -17.13
CA THR A 443 7.84 -5.88 -15.81
C THR A 443 6.96 -4.64 -15.87
N ASN A 444 6.10 -4.45 -14.88
CA ASN A 444 5.34 -3.23 -14.72
C ASN A 444 6.11 -2.25 -13.81
N ILE A 445 6.09 -0.96 -14.13
CA ILE A 445 6.65 0.10 -13.30
C ILE A 445 5.52 1.05 -12.90
N GLN A 446 5.32 1.24 -11.62
CA GLN A 446 4.43 2.29 -11.10
C GLN A 446 5.28 3.40 -10.50
N VAL A 447 5.07 4.62 -11.01
CA VAL A 447 5.80 5.82 -10.59
C VAL A 447 4.93 6.67 -9.69
N ARG A 448 5.50 7.09 -8.56
CA ARG A 448 4.91 8.10 -7.67
C ARG A 448 5.77 9.36 -7.73
N ASN A 449 5.13 10.53 -7.91
CA ASN A 449 5.84 11.81 -7.82
C ASN A 449 6.29 12.10 -6.38
N ALA A 450 7.58 12.22 -6.18
CA ALA A 450 8.22 12.53 -4.90
C ALA A 450 8.61 14.03 -4.80
N GLY A 451 7.68 14.92 -5.10
CA GLY A 451 7.84 16.37 -4.95
C GLY A 451 8.39 17.08 -6.19
N GLY A 452 8.42 16.44 -7.36
CA GLY A 452 8.75 17.11 -8.63
C GLY A 452 7.61 18.03 -9.12
N SER A 453 7.96 19.20 -9.65
CA SER A 453 7.01 20.18 -10.17
C SER A 453 6.72 20.06 -11.68
N GLY A 454 7.29 19.04 -12.33
CA GLY A 454 7.18 18.82 -13.76
C GLY A 454 8.10 19.73 -14.57
N SER A 455 8.72 19.19 -15.61
CA SER A 455 9.54 19.93 -16.58
C SER A 455 9.65 19.15 -17.89
N ALA A 456 10.05 19.83 -18.95
CA ALA A 456 10.46 19.19 -20.18
C ALA A 456 11.76 18.41 -19.95
N THR A 457 11.82 17.19 -20.48
CA THR A 457 13.04 16.36 -20.49
C THR A 457 13.71 16.47 -21.87
N GLU A 458 15.03 16.28 -21.91
CA GLU A 458 15.80 16.17 -23.16
C GLU A 458 16.11 14.71 -23.49
N GLN A 459 16.80 14.00 -22.59
CA GLN A 459 17.11 12.55 -22.69
C GLN A 459 16.04 11.70 -22.00
N GLY A 460 15.53 12.18 -20.91
CA GLY A 460 14.61 11.52 -19.99
C GLY A 460 15.22 11.21 -18.63
N ILE A 461 14.36 10.93 -17.65
CA ILE A 461 14.75 10.50 -16.31
C ILE A 461 14.96 8.99 -16.33
N GLN A 462 16.19 8.52 -16.13
CA GLN A 462 16.53 7.10 -16.15
C GLN A 462 15.97 6.35 -14.93
N LEU A 463 15.18 5.31 -15.15
CA LEU A 463 14.63 4.42 -14.13
C LEU A 463 15.32 3.04 -14.10
N VAL A 464 15.69 2.53 -15.28
CA VAL A 464 16.37 1.26 -15.40
C VAL A 464 17.66 1.47 -16.20
N ASP A 465 18.76 0.98 -15.65
CA ASP A 465 20.08 0.98 -16.28
C ASP A 465 20.47 -0.46 -16.56
N VAL A 466 20.89 -0.79 -17.79
CA VAL A 466 21.18 -2.17 -18.22
C VAL A 466 22.57 -2.24 -18.82
N GLY A 467 23.45 -2.99 -18.14
CA GLY A 467 24.81 -3.19 -18.60
C GLY A 467 24.99 -4.24 -19.69
N GLY A 468 24.07 -5.22 -19.75
CA GLY A 468 24.06 -6.28 -20.75
C GLY A 468 23.00 -6.08 -21.85
N ALA A 469 22.46 -7.17 -22.40
CA ALA A 469 21.39 -7.13 -23.38
C ALA A 469 20.06 -6.73 -22.76
N SER A 470 19.41 -5.70 -23.29
CA SER A 470 18.11 -5.19 -22.81
C SER A 470 16.94 -5.72 -23.65
N ALA A 471 16.64 -7.03 -23.50
CA ALA A 471 15.51 -7.70 -24.14
C ALA A 471 14.24 -7.68 -23.28
N GLY A 472 14.33 -7.29 -22.01
CA GLY A 472 13.20 -7.13 -21.11
C GLY A 472 12.31 -5.96 -21.50
N VAL A 473 10.99 -6.10 -21.34
CA VAL A 473 10.01 -5.06 -21.64
C VAL A 473 9.48 -4.47 -20.34
N PHE A 474 9.74 -3.19 -20.11
CA PHE A 474 9.17 -2.45 -18.97
C PHE A 474 7.97 -1.62 -19.41
N LYS A 475 6.88 -1.68 -18.66
CA LYS A 475 5.62 -1.00 -18.96
C LYS A 475 5.23 -0.07 -17.81
N LEU A 476 4.94 1.18 -18.13
CA LEU A 476 4.41 2.11 -17.14
C LEU A 476 2.97 1.72 -16.78
N GLN A 477 2.73 1.43 -15.50
CA GLN A 477 1.41 1.14 -14.95
C GLN A 477 0.81 2.42 -14.35
N GLY A 478 -0.30 2.88 -14.90
CA GLY A 478 -0.90 4.16 -14.54
C GLY A 478 -0.22 5.32 -15.27
N ARG A 479 -0.35 6.52 -14.72
CA ARG A 479 0.19 7.77 -15.29
C ARG A 479 1.25 8.35 -14.37
N ALA A 480 2.33 8.83 -14.95
CA ALA A 480 3.34 9.63 -14.27
C ALA A 480 3.13 11.11 -14.65
N VAL A 481 2.65 11.93 -13.71
CA VAL A 481 2.31 13.32 -13.94
C VAL A 481 2.88 14.23 -12.85
N ALA A 482 3.36 15.42 -13.24
CA ALA A 482 3.76 16.47 -12.32
C ALA A 482 3.57 17.83 -12.98
N GLY A 483 3.04 18.81 -12.24
CA GLY A 483 2.73 20.12 -12.79
C GLY A 483 1.88 19.99 -14.06
N LEU A 484 2.39 20.53 -15.14
CA LEU A 484 1.73 20.53 -16.45
C LEU A 484 2.05 19.31 -17.32
N TYR A 485 3.03 18.50 -16.91
CA TYR A 485 3.64 17.50 -17.76
C TYR A 485 3.11 16.09 -17.49
N GLU A 486 3.03 15.34 -18.58
CA GLU A 486 2.85 13.89 -18.63
C GLU A 486 4.19 13.24 -18.97
N TYR A 487 4.51 12.13 -18.31
CA TYR A 487 5.72 11.36 -18.59
C TYR A 487 5.34 9.97 -19.11
N ARG A 488 6.03 9.52 -20.15
CA ARG A 488 5.91 8.18 -20.72
C ARG A 488 7.24 7.45 -20.60
N LEU A 489 7.18 6.14 -20.53
CA LEU A 489 8.37 5.28 -20.43
C LEU A 489 8.81 4.83 -21.82
N TYR A 490 10.10 5.03 -22.13
CA TYR A 490 10.75 4.66 -23.39
C TYR A 490 12.03 3.87 -23.14
N GLN A 491 12.34 2.93 -24.03
CA GLN A 491 13.63 2.25 -24.05
C GLN A 491 14.65 3.10 -24.82
N GLY A 492 15.85 3.22 -24.29
CA GLY A 492 16.95 4.05 -24.79
C GLY A 492 16.82 5.54 -24.49
N GLY A 493 17.91 6.25 -24.29
CA GLY A 493 17.95 7.70 -24.22
C GLY A 493 17.63 8.28 -25.60
N ARG A 494 17.19 9.54 -25.66
CA ARG A 494 16.82 10.16 -26.92
C ARG A 494 18.00 10.25 -27.91
N ASP A 495 19.16 10.68 -27.40
CA ASP A 495 20.39 10.78 -28.19
C ASP A 495 21.20 9.47 -28.14
N THR A 496 20.82 8.52 -27.29
CA THR A 496 21.41 7.20 -27.10
C THR A 496 20.34 6.09 -27.19
N PRO A 497 19.66 5.93 -28.33
CA PRO A 497 18.50 5.03 -28.45
C PRO A 497 18.83 3.54 -28.21
N ASN A 498 20.10 3.19 -28.28
CA ASN A 498 20.61 1.81 -28.12
C ASN A 498 21.40 1.58 -26.82
N ASP A 499 21.27 2.47 -25.80
CA ASP A 499 21.96 2.31 -24.53
C ASP A 499 21.33 1.25 -23.61
N GLY A 500 20.18 0.70 -24.00
CA GLY A 500 19.47 -0.34 -23.26
C GLY A 500 18.72 0.14 -22.03
N GLY A 501 18.92 1.37 -21.58
CA GLY A 501 18.25 1.96 -20.43
C GLY A 501 16.77 2.25 -20.68
N TRP A 502 16.02 2.49 -19.62
CA TRP A 502 14.61 2.88 -19.69
C TRP A 502 14.38 4.22 -19.00
N TYR A 503 13.73 5.14 -19.72
CA TYR A 503 13.66 6.55 -19.39
C TYR A 503 12.22 7.06 -19.37
N LEU A 504 11.87 7.88 -18.37
CA LEU A 504 10.64 8.69 -18.39
C LEU A 504 10.89 9.97 -19.19
N ARG A 505 10.10 10.21 -20.23
CA ARG A 505 10.17 11.41 -21.04
C ARG A 505 8.86 12.17 -21.03
N SER A 506 8.95 13.50 -20.97
CA SER A 506 7.83 14.44 -21.04
C SER A 506 7.70 15.13 -22.42
N GLN A 507 8.32 14.55 -23.45
CA GLN A 507 8.23 15.00 -24.84
C GLN A 507 7.87 13.82 -25.76
N ALA A 508 7.05 14.09 -26.77
CA ALA A 508 6.71 13.11 -27.80
C ALA A 508 7.83 13.04 -28.86
N ASP A 509 8.17 11.85 -29.29
CA ASP A 509 9.03 11.65 -30.45
C ASP A 509 8.27 11.99 -31.75
N PRO A 510 8.94 12.55 -32.79
CA PRO A 510 8.28 12.95 -34.02
C PRO A 510 7.58 11.83 -34.80
N VAL A 511 7.76 10.58 -34.42
CA VAL A 511 7.32 9.37 -35.11
C VAL A 511 6.36 8.50 -34.27
N ASP A 512 5.90 8.97 -33.09
CA ASP A 512 4.92 8.21 -32.31
C ASP A 512 3.55 8.22 -33.04
N PRO A 513 3.17 7.12 -33.71
CA PRO A 513 1.77 6.97 -34.10
C PRO A 513 0.95 6.85 -32.82
N VAL A 514 -0.16 7.53 -32.79
CA VAL A 514 -1.17 7.45 -31.75
C VAL A 514 -1.68 6.03 -31.66
N ASP A 515 -1.11 5.23 -30.77
CA ASP A 515 -1.64 3.88 -30.50
C ASP A 515 -2.01 3.75 -29.02
N PRO A 516 -3.29 3.56 -28.71
CA PRO A 516 -3.68 3.25 -27.34
C PRO A 516 -3.33 1.78 -27.06
N VAL A 517 -2.24 1.56 -26.30
CA VAL A 517 -1.95 0.28 -25.66
C VAL A 517 -1.91 -0.94 -26.59
N GLY A 518 -0.88 -1.01 -27.45
CA GLY A 518 -0.52 -2.22 -28.22
C GLY A 518 0.96 -2.52 -28.09
N PRO A 519 1.41 -3.78 -28.24
CA PRO A 519 2.83 -4.15 -28.12
C PRO A 519 3.65 -3.54 -29.26
N LEU A 520 4.73 -2.85 -28.90
CA LEU A 520 5.71 -2.30 -29.83
C LEU A 520 6.38 -3.43 -30.64
N VAL A 521 6.34 -3.31 -31.96
CA VAL A 521 7.13 -4.14 -32.88
C VAL A 521 8.57 -3.64 -32.87
N PRO A 522 9.61 -4.51 -32.79
CA PRO A 522 11.01 -4.08 -32.80
C PRO A 522 11.34 -3.40 -34.13
N PRO A 523 12.15 -2.32 -34.15
CA PRO A 523 12.59 -1.71 -35.38
C PRO A 523 13.54 -2.63 -36.14
N SER A 524 13.38 -2.68 -37.46
CA SER A 524 14.29 -3.38 -38.38
C SER A 524 15.68 -2.70 -38.41
N PRO A 525 16.79 -3.44 -38.67
CA PRO A 525 18.12 -2.85 -38.60
C PRO A 525 18.32 -1.80 -39.74
N PRO A 526 19.13 -0.75 -39.48
CA PRO A 526 19.32 0.32 -40.44
C PRO A 526 20.28 -0.11 -41.55
N ASP A 527 19.85 0.03 -42.81
CA ASP A 527 20.69 0.04 -43.98
C ASP A 527 21.19 1.47 -44.25
N GLY A 528 22.47 1.61 -44.43
CA GLY A 528 23.30 2.66 -45.00
C GLY A 528 22.84 4.09 -45.06
N GLY A 529 23.57 4.91 -44.36
CA GLY A 529 23.91 6.33 -44.55
C GLY A 529 23.01 7.20 -45.43
N GLU A 530 22.10 7.98 -44.80
CA GLU A 530 21.47 9.15 -45.38
C GLU A 530 21.67 10.42 -44.48
N PRO A 531 21.64 11.64 -45.09
CA PRO A 531 22.01 12.87 -44.40
C PRO A 531 21.02 13.18 -43.29
N GLN A 532 21.51 13.65 -42.14
CA GLN A 532 20.74 14.08 -40.99
C GLN A 532 19.62 15.04 -41.40
N VAL A 533 18.36 14.56 -41.29
CA VAL A 533 17.18 15.37 -41.37
C VAL A 533 17.15 16.29 -40.13
N PRO A 534 16.86 17.60 -40.27
CA PRO A 534 16.77 18.50 -39.13
C PRO A 534 15.71 17.94 -38.15
N VAL A 535 16.09 17.68 -36.91
CA VAL A 535 15.20 17.24 -35.86
C VAL A 535 14.09 18.28 -35.70
N SER A 536 12.83 17.90 -35.98
CA SER A 536 11.68 18.75 -35.71
C SER A 536 11.64 19.10 -34.22
N PRO A 537 11.24 20.33 -33.86
CA PRO A 537 11.16 20.73 -32.46
C PRO A 537 10.25 19.78 -31.71
N THR A 538 10.76 19.25 -30.60
CA THR A 538 10.04 18.33 -29.74
C THR A 538 8.80 18.97 -29.17
N THR A 539 7.70 18.23 -29.21
CA THR A 539 6.43 18.67 -28.65
C THR A 539 6.30 18.19 -27.21
N PRO A 540 6.15 19.09 -26.22
CA PRO A 540 5.96 18.67 -24.83
C PRO A 540 4.67 17.87 -24.67
N LEU A 541 4.73 16.80 -23.89
CA LEU A 541 3.58 16.01 -23.48
C LEU A 541 2.88 16.74 -22.34
N LEU A 542 1.80 17.45 -22.67
CA LEU A 542 1.01 18.16 -21.67
C LEU A 542 -0.23 17.33 -21.29
N ARG A 543 -0.50 17.30 -19.99
CA ARG A 543 -1.67 16.60 -19.44
C ARG A 543 -2.97 17.40 -19.72
N PRO A 544 -4.12 16.74 -19.89
CA PRO A 544 -5.38 17.44 -20.24
C PRO A 544 -6.08 18.11 -19.04
N GLU A 545 -5.74 17.81 -17.80
CA GLU A 545 -6.42 18.29 -16.59
C GLU A 545 -6.44 19.82 -16.47
N PRO A 546 -5.37 20.59 -16.83
CA PRO A 546 -5.41 22.05 -16.84
C PRO A 546 -6.58 22.63 -17.62
N ALA A 547 -6.94 22.00 -18.75
CA ALA A 547 -8.07 22.45 -19.57
C ALA A 547 -9.43 22.21 -18.89
N ALA A 548 -9.56 21.16 -18.08
CA ALA A 548 -10.75 20.92 -17.29
C ALA A 548 -10.93 21.97 -16.18
N TYR A 549 -9.83 22.37 -15.52
CA TYR A 549 -9.83 23.47 -14.55
C TYR A 549 -10.18 24.81 -15.21
N LEU A 550 -9.55 25.15 -16.35
CA LEU A 550 -9.85 26.36 -17.11
C LEU A 550 -11.31 26.38 -17.61
N GLY A 551 -11.81 25.23 -18.07
CA GLY A 551 -13.20 25.10 -18.51
C GLY A 551 -14.20 25.27 -17.37
N ASN A 552 -13.92 24.78 -16.19
CA ASN A 552 -14.73 25.00 -14.99
C ASN A 552 -14.72 26.49 -14.59
N GLN A 553 -13.58 27.16 -14.62
CA GLN A 553 -13.45 28.59 -14.34
C GLN A 553 -14.27 29.42 -15.35
N LEU A 554 -14.15 29.10 -16.64
CA LEU A 554 -14.91 29.76 -17.69
C LEU A 554 -16.41 29.54 -17.55
N ALA A 555 -16.83 28.30 -17.21
CA ALA A 555 -18.22 27.98 -16.96
C ALA A 555 -18.77 28.79 -15.78
N ALA A 556 -18.05 28.90 -14.68
CA ALA A 556 -18.45 29.68 -13.52
C ALA A 556 -18.64 31.17 -13.84
N LEU A 557 -17.71 31.78 -14.59
CA LEU A 557 -17.79 33.18 -14.99
C LEU A 557 -18.97 33.49 -15.94
N ARG A 558 -19.30 32.52 -16.82
CA ARG A 558 -20.27 32.75 -17.91
C ARG A 558 -21.65 32.15 -17.67
N MET A 559 -21.83 31.25 -16.69
CA MET A 559 -23.03 30.47 -16.47
C MET A 559 -24.30 31.33 -16.32
N PHE A 560 -24.25 32.37 -15.49
CA PHE A 560 -25.40 33.21 -15.19
C PHE A 560 -25.33 34.61 -15.83
N GLN A 561 -24.34 34.87 -16.70
CA GLN A 561 -24.19 36.14 -17.38
C GLN A 561 -25.28 36.32 -18.44
N GLY A 562 -25.78 37.55 -18.61
CA GLY A 562 -26.78 37.86 -19.61
C GLY A 562 -27.03 39.40 -19.72
N THR A 563 -27.79 39.79 -20.72
CA THR A 563 -28.28 41.18 -20.92
C THR A 563 -29.66 41.35 -20.27
N MET A 564 -30.13 42.59 -20.21
CA MET A 564 -31.51 42.90 -19.80
C MET A 564 -32.53 42.12 -20.64
N HIS A 565 -32.37 42.11 -21.96
CA HIS A 565 -33.25 41.41 -22.88
C HIS A 565 -33.19 39.86 -22.75
N ASP A 566 -32.02 39.31 -22.42
CA ASP A 566 -31.88 37.85 -22.14
C ASP A 566 -32.68 37.48 -20.88
N ARG A 567 -32.78 38.36 -19.89
CA ARG A 567 -33.43 38.11 -18.59
C ARG A 567 -34.95 38.23 -18.68
N VAL A 568 -35.48 39.29 -19.28
CA VAL A 568 -36.92 39.64 -19.19
C VAL A 568 -37.60 39.75 -20.55
N GLY A 569 -36.90 39.52 -21.66
CA GLY A 569 -37.41 39.73 -23.00
C GLY A 569 -37.63 41.21 -23.34
N GLU A 570 -38.51 41.49 -24.25
CA GLU A 570 -38.86 42.84 -24.70
C GLU A 570 -39.93 43.43 -23.79
N GLN A 571 -39.66 44.59 -23.20
CA GLN A 571 -40.61 45.26 -22.26
C GLN A 571 -41.64 46.16 -23.00
N ALA A 572 -41.42 46.42 -24.26
CA ALA A 572 -42.27 47.39 -24.99
C ALA A 572 -43.63 46.86 -25.45
N LEU A 573 -43.90 45.56 -25.26
CA LEU A 573 -45.20 44.93 -25.62
C LEU A 573 -46.36 45.25 -24.63
N ASP A 574 -46.06 45.76 -23.47
CA ASP A 574 -47.04 46.07 -22.41
C ASP A 574 -47.78 47.40 -22.72
N SER A 575 -48.50 47.50 -23.85
CA SER A 575 -48.97 48.76 -24.39
C SER A 575 -50.49 49.01 -24.31
N ARG A 576 -51.23 48.20 -23.56
CA ARG A 576 -52.65 48.53 -23.38
C ARG A 576 -52.84 49.38 -22.12
N PRO A 577 -53.53 50.53 -22.22
CA PRO A 577 -53.90 51.28 -21.03
C PRO A 577 -54.75 50.40 -20.10
N GLY A 578 -54.26 50.18 -18.89
CA GLY A 578 -54.94 49.34 -17.85
C GLY A 578 -54.52 47.88 -17.78
N SER A 579 -53.57 47.35 -18.59
CA SER A 579 -53.18 45.94 -18.60
C SER A 579 -51.78 45.64 -18.04
N ILE A 580 -51.11 46.64 -17.49
CA ILE A 580 -49.70 46.46 -17.00
C ILE A 580 -49.75 46.18 -15.52
N GLY A 581 -49.48 44.94 -15.11
CA GLY A 581 -49.37 44.54 -13.73
C GLY A 581 -48.27 45.30 -12.97
N THR A 582 -48.47 45.49 -11.69
CA THR A 582 -47.49 46.10 -10.78
C THR A 582 -46.36 45.16 -10.42
N TYR A 583 -46.66 43.88 -10.53
CA TYR A 583 -45.70 42.80 -10.25
C TYR A 583 -45.44 41.95 -11.49
N GLY A 584 -44.24 41.35 -11.58
CA GLY A 584 -43.88 40.42 -12.63
C GLY A 584 -43.06 39.28 -12.08
N SER A 585 -43.24 38.11 -12.69
CA SER A 585 -42.35 36.97 -12.47
C SER A 585 -41.88 36.39 -13.80
N TRP A 586 -40.66 35.94 -13.86
CA TRP A 586 -40.12 35.37 -15.07
C TRP A 586 -39.29 34.12 -14.77
N VAL A 587 -39.18 33.26 -15.76
CA VAL A 587 -38.30 32.09 -15.78
C VAL A 587 -37.62 32.02 -17.14
N ARG A 588 -36.36 31.67 -17.16
CA ARG A 588 -35.61 31.36 -18.39
C ARG A 588 -34.82 30.07 -18.24
N VAL A 589 -34.67 29.35 -19.34
CA VAL A 589 -33.79 28.21 -19.51
C VAL A 589 -32.82 28.49 -20.63
N GLN A 590 -31.59 28.09 -20.47
CA GLN A 590 -30.53 28.31 -21.43
C GLN A 590 -29.66 27.06 -21.56
N SER A 591 -29.30 26.67 -22.78
CA SER A 591 -28.33 25.66 -23.09
C SER A 591 -27.21 26.24 -23.96
N ARG A 592 -25.97 25.91 -23.62
CA ARG A 592 -24.77 26.44 -24.25
C ARG A 592 -23.82 25.33 -24.63
N ASN A 593 -23.19 25.43 -25.81
CA ASN A 593 -22.13 24.57 -26.29
C ASN A 593 -20.94 25.39 -26.72
N LEU A 594 -19.86 25.36 -25.93
CA LEU A 594 -18.65 26.12 -26.13
C LEU A 594 -17.50 25.20 -26.55
N ASN A 595 -16.79 25.58 -27.61
CA ASN A 595 -15.55 24.96 -28.07
C ASN A 595 -14.44 26.00 -28.09
N SER A 596 -13.25 25.67 -27.60
CA SER A 596 -12.07 26.52 -27.64
C SER A 596 -10.79 25.68 -27.65
N GLY A 597 -9.67 26.28 -28.00
CA GLY A 597 -8.33 25.73 -27.84
C GLY A 597 -7.64 26.32 -26.62
N ALA A 598 -6.97 25.48 -25.85
CA ALA A 598 -6.09 25.91 -24.76
C ALA A 598 -4.64 25.50 -25.06
N ILE A 599 -3.67 26.20 -24.46
CA ILE A 599 -2.24 25.82 -24.44
C ILE A 599 -1.69 25.69 -25.87
N GLY A 600 -1.62 26.79 -26.60
CA GLY A 600 -1.08 26.78 -27.99
C GLY A 600 -1.82 25.86 -28.96
N GLU A 601 -3.11 25.58 -28.67
CA GLU A 601 -3.98 24.63 -29.40
C GLU A 601 -3.63 23.14 -29.20
N GLN A 602 -2.70 22.80 -28.32
CA GLN A 602 -2.37 21.39 -28.02
C GLN A 602 -3.49 20.68 -27.26
N ILE A 603 -4.37 21.44 -26.57
CA ILE A 603 -5.49 20.87 -25.85
C ILE A 603 -6.80 21.47 -26.36
N GLY A 604 -7.70 20.62 -26.83
CA GLY A 604 -9.08 20.99 -27.18
C GLY A 604 -9.96 21.03 -25.92
N VAL A 605 -10.80 22.08 -25.82
CA VAL A 605 -11.74 22.26 -24.69
C VAL A 605 -13.16 22.32 -25.24
N LYS A 606 -14.05 21.47 -24.75
CA LYS A 606 -15.47 21.50 -25.06
C LYS A 606 -16.28 21.55 -23.78
N THR A 607 -17.13 22.59 -23.65
CA THR A 607 -17.99 22.79 -22.47
C THR A 607 -19.45 22.86 -22.87
N ASN A 608 -20.29 22.07 -22.26
CA ASN A 608 -21.75 22.15 -22.33
C ASN A 608 -22.28 22.65 -20.99
N ALA A 609 -23.18 23.64 -21.02
CA ALA A 609 -23.77 24.19 -19.81
C ALA A 609 -25.27 24.40 -19.98
N ASP A 610 -26.02 24.05 -18.95
CA ASP A 610 -27.47 24.23 -18.87
C ASP A 610 -27.82 25.04 -17.63
N VAL A 611 -28.69 26.00 -17.77
CA VAL A 611 -29.03 26.99 -16.74
C VAL A 611 -30.52 27.18 -16.66
N VAL A 612 -31.06 27.28 -15.45
CA VAL A 612 -32.39 27.79 -15.16
C VAL A 612 -32.26 28.98 -14.24
N GLN A 613 -32.91 30.08 -14.62
CA GLN A 613 -33.01 31.28 -13.77
C GLN A 613 -34.47 31.70 -13.66
N LEU A 614 -34.82 32.21 -12.49
CA LEU A 614 -36.14 32.78 -12.21
C LEU A 614 -36.01 34.09 -11.46
N GLY A 615 -36.98 34.92 -11.56
CA GLY A 615 -37.00 36.19 -10.84
C GLY A 615 -38.41 36.74 -10.63
N ALA A 616 -38.46 37.67 -9.71
CA ALA A 616 -39.66 38.43 -9.42
C ALA A 616 -39.32 39.92 -9.34
N GLU A 617 -40.20 40.77 -9.92
CA GLU A 617 -39.98 42.20 -9.96
C GLU A 617 -41.20 42.97 -9.58
N ARG A 618 -41.01 44.22 -9.13
CA ARG A 618 -42.04 45.20 -8.91
C ARG A 618 -41.77 46.42 -9.79
N ARG A 619 -42.81 46.91 -10.43
CA ARG A 619 -42.80 48.13 -11.22
C ARG A 619 -43.13 49.33 -10.34
N PHE A 620 -42.41 50.42 -10.55
CA PHE A 620 -42.64 51.74 -9.95
C PHE A 620 -42.72 52.76 -11.09
N ASP A 621 -43.80 53.58 -11.09
CA ASP A 621 -43.95 54.67 -12.01
C ASP A 621 -43.42 55.96 -11.35
N VAL A 622 -42.43 56.61 -11.99
CA VAL A 622 -41.74 57.79 -11.49
C VAL A 622 -41.85 58.91 -12.55
N GLY A 623 -42.86 59.78 -12.38
CA GLY A 623 -43.17 60.80 -13.38
C GLY A 623 -43.53 60.20 -14.77
N ALA A 624 -42.82 60.60 -15.82
CA ALA A 624 -42.97 60.03 -17.15
C ALA A 624 -42.14 58.75 -17.38
N SER A 625 -41.37 58.31 -16.41
CA SER A 625 -40.48 57.12 -16.46
C SER A 625 -41.06 55.95 -15.62
N ARG A 626 -40.54 54.77 -15.89
CA ARG A 626 -40.84 53.57 -15.08
C ARG A 626 -39.56 52.90 -14.64
N VAL A 627 -39.58 52.32 -13.43
CA VAL A 627 -38.48 51.53 -12.85
C VAL A 627 -38.99 50.16 -12.52
N HIS A 628 -38.29 49.14 -12.96
CA HIS A 628 -38.51 47.79 -12.49
C HIS A 628 -37.37 47.43 -11.51
N ALA A 629 -37.71 46.97 -10.34
CA ALA A 629 -36.71 46.45 -9.38
C ALA A 629 -37.07 45.04 -8.98
N GLY A 630 -36.11 44.15 -8.96
CA GLY A 630 -36.39 42.72 -8.73
C GLY A 630 -35.25 41.95 -8.14
N VAL A 631 -35.60 40.72 -7.76
CA VAL A 631 -34.69 39.70 -7.28
C VAL A 631 -34.62 38.56 -8.30
N MET A 632 -33.50 37.88 -8.37
CA MET A 632 -33.32 36.72 -9.23
C MET A 632 -32.55 35.62 -8.52
N ALA A 633 -32.84 34.35 -8.88
CA ALA A 633 -32.11 33.20 -8.44
C ALA A 633 -31.84 32.29 -9.66
N GLY A 634 -30.79 31.49 -9.56
CA GLY A 634 -30.41 30.59 -10.64
C GLY A 634 -29.81 29.31 -10.15
N TYR A 635 -29.95 28.26 -10.96
CA TYR A 635 -29.25 27.01 -10.84
C TYR A 635 -28.75 26.58 -12.21
N GLY A 636 -27.53 26.08 -12.25
CA GLY A 636 -26.95 25.59 -13.51
C GLY A 636 -25.89 24.54 -13.28
N HIS A 637 -25.61 23.80 -14.32
CA HIS A 637 -24.52 22.87 -14.36
C HIS A 637 -23.76 22.96 -15.68
N ALA A 638 -22.46 22.61 -15.62
CA ALA A 638 -21.64 22.54 -16.82
C ALA A 638 -20.73 21.32 -16.77
N ASN A 639 -20.48 20.75 -17.94
CA ASN A 639 -19.55 19.65 -18.14
C ASN A 639 -18.52 20.06 -19.19
N THR A 640 -17.25 20.02 -18.81
CA THR A 640 -16.11 20.31 -19.68
C THR A 640 -15.38 19.03 -20.03
N ARG A 641 -14.90 18.91 -21.25
CA ARG A 641 -13.97 17.88 -21.70
C ARG A 641 -12.73 18.56 -22.27
N GLY A 642 -11.57 18.29 -21.64
CA GLY A 642 -10.25 18.60 -22.17
C GLY A 642 -9.67 17.39 -22.88
N THR A 643 -9.13 17.52 -24.08
CA THR A 643 -8.47 16.43 -24.81
C THR A 643 -7.11 16.90 -25.31
N SER A 644 -6.05 16.20 -24.88
CA SER A 644 -4.70 16.43 -25.41
C SER A 644 -4.61 15.91 -26.84
N GLN A 645 -4.17 16.77 -27.77
CA GLN A 645 -4.00 16.37 -29.18
C GLN A 645 -2.79 15.44 -29.39
N VAL A 646 -1.83 15.47 -28.46
CA VAL A 646 -0.60 14.68 -28.51
C VAL A 646 -0.79 13.32 -27.83
N SER A 647 -1.27 13.32 -26.58
CA SER A 647 -1.41 12.07 -25.81
C SER A 647 -2.74 11.37 -26.01
N GLN A 648 -3.75 12.03 -26.62
CA GLN A 648 -5.15 11.62 -26.76
C GLN A 648 -5.86 11.36 -25.42
N LEU A 649 -5.22 11.62 -24.30
CA LEU A 649 -5.81 11.53 -22.97
C LEU A 649 -6.85 12.62 -22.75
N GLN A 650 -7.83 12.32 -21.92
CA GLN A 650 -8.95 13.19 -21.63
C GLN A 650 -9.03 13.54 -20.14
N ALA A 651 -9.54 14.73 -19.87
CA ALA A 651 -9.95 15.16 -18.55
C ALA A 651 -11.37 15.73 -18.59
N GLN A 652 -12.13 15.52 -17.52
CA GLN A 652 -13.50 15.99 -17.38
C GLN A 652 -13.58 16.99 -16.23
N GLY A 653 -14.14 18.16 -16.49
CA GLY A 653 -14.57 19.13 -15.50
C GLY A 653 -16.06 19.10 -15.31
N LYS A 654 -16.55 19.28 -14.09
CA LYS A 654 -17.97 19.44 -13.76
C LYS A 654 -18.14 20.61 -12.82
N VAL A 655 -19.16 21.43 -13.08
CA VAL A 655 -19.52 22.59 -12.26
C VAL A 655 -21.02 22.53 -11.96
N SER A 656 -21.39 22.69 -10.71
CA SER A 656 -22.79 22.91 -10.30
C SER A 656 -22.87 24.26 -9.59
N GLY A 657 -23.69 25.18 -10.09
CA GLY A 657 -23.75 26.56 -9.63
C GLY A 657 -25.12 26.96 -9.09
N LYS A 658 -25.10 27.79 -8.05
CA LYS A 658 -26.27 28.46 -7.48
C LYS A 658 -26.01 29.97 -7.52
N SER A 659 -27.01 30.73 -7.90
CA SER A 659 -26.93 32.18 -8.08
C SER A 659 -28.06 32.88 -7.33
N ILE A 660 -27.74 34.02 -6.76
CA ILE A 660 -28.73 34.99 -6.25
C ILE A 660 -28.31 36.40 -6.68
N GLY A 661 -29.27 37.24 -7.04
CA GLY A 661 -28.96 38.60 -7.46
C GLY A 661 -30.13 39.57 -7.34
N LEU A 662 -29.77 40.82 -7.48
CA LEU A 662 -30.71 41.94 -7.51
C LEU A 662 -30.54 42.70 -8.85
N TYR A 663 -31.59 43.26 -9.35
CA TYR A 663 -31.51 44.12 -10.54
C TYR A 663 -32.53 45.26 -10.46
N SER A 664 -32.22 46.34 -11.23
CA SER A 664 -33.10 47.47 -11.45
C SER A 664 -32.97 47.97 -12.87
N THR A 665 -34.11 48.13 -13.53
CA THR A 665 -34.12 48.67 -14.90
C THR A 665 -34.97 49.95 -14.95
N TRP A 666 -34.39 51.06 -15.32
CA TRP A 666 -35.07 52.32 -15.58
C TRP A 666 -35.39 52.44 -17.06
N PHE A 667 -36.62 52.86 -17.41
CA PHE A 667 -37.05 53.21 -18.78
C PHE A 667 -37.53 54.65 -18.82
N GLN A 668 -37.06 55.39 -19.84
CA GLN A 668 -37.29 56.82 -20.04
C GLN A 668 -38.78 57.16 -20.20
N ARG A 669 -39.59 56.30 -20.82
CA ARG A 669 -40.98 56.56 -21.16
C ARG A 669 -41.91 55.43 -20.63
N GLN A 670 -43.10 55.87 -20.13
CA GLN A 670 -44.15 54.95 -19.70
C GLN A 670 -45.07 54.48 -20.82
N THR A 671 -45.06 55.20 -21.96
CA THR A 671 -45.95 54.96 -23.10
C THR A 671 -45.34 53.98 -24.10
N THR A 672 -46.15 53.62 -25.11
CA THR A 672 -45.92 52.59 -26.12
C THR A 672 -44.74 52.88 -27.11
N GLN A 673 -44.01 53.96 -26.92
CA GLN A 673 -42.81 54.26 -27.71
C GLN A 673 -41.56 53.91 -26.93
N PRO A 674 -40.71 53.06 -27.47
CA PRO A 674 -39.42 52.76 -26.86
C PRO A 674 -38.56 54.03 -26.79
N GLY A 675 -37.71 54.12 -25.80
CA GLY A 675 -36.75 55.20 -25.54
C GLY A 675 -35.46 54.67 -24.97
N ALA A 676 -34.82 55.45 -24.11
CA ALA A 676 -33.63 54.99 -23.38
C ALA A 676 -34.00 54.04 -22.24
N TYR A 677 -33.12 53.11 -21.99
CA TYR A 677 -33.13 52.34 -20.76
C TYR A 677 -31.75 52.31 -20.12
N ILE A 678 -31.73 52.07 -18.80
CA ILE A 678 -30.53 51.77 -18.01
C ILE A 678 -30.86 50.60 -17.12
N ASP A 679 -30.08 49.53 -17.20
CA ASP A 679 -30.20 48.34 -16.38
C ASP A 679 -28.94 48.16 -15.52
N VAL A 680 -29.17 47.89 -14.23
CA VAL A 680 -28.09 47.64 -13.29
C VAL A 680 -28.40 46.32 -12.55
N SER A 681 -27.41 45.46 -12.45
CA SER A 681 -27.57 44.20 -11.69
C SER A 681 -26.32 43.87 -10.91
N VAL A 682 -26.53 43.20 -9.77
CA VAL A 682 -25.48 42.64 -8.95
C VAL A 682 -25.86 41.17 -8.62
N ARG A 683 -24.86 40.31 -8.62
CA ARG A 683 -25.07 38.89 -8.44
C ARG A 683 -23.94 38.24 -7.63
N TYR A 684 -24.28 37.26 -6.79
CA TYR A 684 -23.37 36.40 -6.08
C TYR A 684 -23.67 34.95 -6.43
N ASP A 685 -22.64 34.24 -6.90
CA ASP A 685 -22.74 32.89 -7.39
C ASP A 685 -21.77 31.99 -6.61
N ARG A 686 -22.19 30.79 -6.26
CA ARG A 686 -21.37 29.75 -5.63
C ARG A 686 -21.39 28.47 -6.45
N TYR A 687 -20.23 27.82 -6.57
CA TYR A 687 -20.04 26.67 -7.42
C TYR A 687 -19.32 25.55 -6.69
N ASP A 688 -19.83 24.34 -6.84
CA ASP A 688 -19.19 23.09 -6.51
C ASP A 688 -18.51 22.55 -7.79
N ASN A 689 -17.19 22.37 -7.75
CA ASN A 689 -16.39 21.99 -8.91
C ASN A 689 -15.77 20.62 -8.73
N GLN A 690 -15.59 19.91 -9.85
CA GLN A 690 -14.92 18.63 -9.90
C GLN A 690 -14.06 18.55 -11.14
N VAL A 691 -12.86 17.94 -11.01
CA VAL A 691 -11.99 17.55 -12.11
C VAL A 691 -11.63 16.08 -11.99
N ASN A 692 -11.63 15.36 -13.10
CA ASN A 692 -11.29 13.95 -13.19
C ASN A 692 -10.50 13.69 -14.47
N GLY A 693 -9.27 13.22 -14.34
CA GLY A 693 -8.43 12.81 -15.48
C GLY A 693 -8.51 11.30 -15.72
N ASP A 694 -8.20 10.87 -16.95
CA ASP A 694 -8.08 9.45 -17.28
C ASP A 694 -7.03 8.80 -16.36
N ALA A 695 -7.41 7.72 -15.67
CA ALA A 695 -6.57 6.97 -14.73
C ALA A 695 -5.95 7.80 -13.58
N LEU A 696 -6.54 8.96 -13.24
CA LEU A 696 -6.18 9.78 -12.08
C LEU A 696 -7.33 9.89 -11.09
N GLY A 697 -7.03 10.38 -9.89
CA GLY A 697 -8.01 10.64 -8.85
C GLY A 697 -9.04 11.70 -9.24
N ARG A 698 -10.10 11.78 -8.44
CA ARG A 698 -11.15 12.80 -8.58
C ARG A 698 -10.89 13.92 -7.61
N GLU A 699 -10.71 15.13 -8.15
CA GLU A 699 -10.46 16.34 -7.38
C GLU A 699 -11.74 17.15 -7.22
N ARG A 700 -11.94 17.79 -6.05
CA ARG A 700 -13.09 18.64 -5.75
C ARG A 700 -12.64 19.93 -5.10
N TYR A 701 -13.29 21.04 -5.47
CA TYR A 701 -13.03 22.35 -4.89
C TYR A 701 -14.23 23.29 -5.06
N ASP A 702 -14.31 24.30 -4.23
CA ASP A 702 -15.36 25.32 -4.30
C ASP A 702 -14.84 26.56 -5.01
N SER A 703 -15.77 27.26 -5.70
CA SER A 703 -15.49 28.58 -6.25
C SER A 703 -16.70 29.51 -6.11
N ARG A 704 -16.44 30.81 -6.23
CA ARG A 704 -17.45 31.86 -6.12
C ARG A 704 -17.17 32.97 -7.09
N VAL A 705 -18.26 33.64 -7.57
CA VAL A 705 -18.19 34.82 -8.43
C VAL A 705 -19.07 35.91 -7.84
N PHE A 706 -18.51 37.10 -7.73
CA PHE A 706 -19.28 38.33 -7.53
C PHE A 706 -19.29 39.11 -8.84
N SER A 707 -20.49 39.48 -9.33
CA SER A 707 -20.60 40.20 -10.60
C SER A 707 -21.47 41.43 -10.45
N GLY A 708 -21.08 42.51 -11.10
CA GLY A 708 -21.86 43.72 -11.31
C GLY A 708 -21.96 44.08 -12.80
N SER A 709 -23.14 44.51 -13.26
CA SER A 709 -23.37 44.87 -14.65
C SER A 709 -24.15 46.18 -14.76
N ILE A 710 -23.74 47.03 -15.67
CA ILE A 710 -24.49 48.22 -16.11
C ILE A 710 -24.68 48.14 -17.63
N GLU A 711 -25.90 48.22 -18.08
CA GLU A 711 -26.29 48.16 -19.48
C GLU A 711 -27.16 49.37 -19.82
N SER A 712 -27.00 49.94 -21.02
CA SER A 712 -27.85 50.99 -21.53
C SER A 712 -28.11 50.82 -23.03
N GLY A 713 -29.29 51.23 -23.46
CA GLY A 713 -29.64 51.25 -24.88
C GLY A 713 -30.66 52.35 -25.18
N TYR A 714 -30.80 52.65 -26.44
CA TYR A 714 -31.74 53.66 -26.95
C TYR A 714 -32.40 53.18 -28.24
N ALA A 715 -33.73 52.99 -28.20
CA ALA A 715 -34.48 52.56 -29.35
C ALA A 715 -34.84 53.73 -30.29
N LEU A 716 -34.34 53.67 -31.51
CA LEU A 716 -34.58 54.59 -32.62
C LEU A 716 -35.56 53.97 -33.61
N GLN A 717 -36.67 54.66 -33.90
CA GLN A 717 -37.60 54.19 -34.92
C GLN A 717 -37.03 54.55 -36.31
N ILE A 718 -36.91 53.53 -37.18
CA ILE A 718 -36.36 53.68 -38.54
C ILE A 718 -37.48 53.81 -39.56
N THR A 719 -38.52 53.02 -39.43
CA THR A 719 -39.66 53.04 -40.28
C THR A 719 -40.96 52.93 -39.50
N ALA A 720 -42.05 53.50 -40.04
CA ALA A 720 -43.42 53.33 -39.55
C ALA A 720 -44.36 53.15 -40.71
N SER A 721 -45.19 52.12 -40.60
CA SER A 721 -46.41 51.95 -41.39
C SER A 721 -47.57 51.80 -40.47
N ASP A 722 -48.80 51.84 -40.97
CA ASP A 722 -49.99 51.62 -40.13
C ASP A 722 -50.11 50.28 -39.51
N LEU A 723 -49.32 49.30 -39.99
CA LEU A 723 -49.32 47.93 -39.54
C LEU A 723 -48.05 47.53 -38.73
N ASN A 724 -46.87 48.12 -39.10
CA ASN A 724 -45.56 47.69 -38.52
C ASN A 724 -44.64 48.91 -38.27
N LYS A 725 -43.91 48.82 -37.13
CA LYS A 725 -42.80 49.73 -36.80
C LYS A 725 -41.53 48.94 -36.69
N VAL A 726 -40.42 49.41 -37.22
CA VAL A 726 -39.08 48.85 -37.11
C VAL A 726 -38.16 49.77 -36.33
N TYR A 727 -37.45 49.22 -35.39
CA TYR A 727 -36.53 49.91 -34.49
C TYR A 727 -35.12 49.36 -34.60
N ILE A 728 -34.15 50.24 -34.50
CA ILE A 728 -32.74 49.90 -34.23
C ILE A 728 -32.37 50.44 -32.86
N GLU A 729 -31.77 49.59 -32.03
CA GLU A 729 -31.40 49.91 -30.66
C GLU A 729 -29.89 49.68 -30.45
N PRO A 730 -29.06 50.76 -30.54
CA PRO A 730 -27.67 50.67 -30.07
C PRO A 730 -27.63 50.39 -28.56
N GLN A 731 -26.72 49.54 -28.16
CA GLN A 731 -26.57 49.04 -26.80
C GLN A 731 -25.10 49.07 -26.35
N VAL A 732 -24.88 49.37 -25.08
CA VAL A 732 -23.60 49.26 -24.41
C VAL A 732 -23.79 48.60 -23.05
N GLN A 733 -22.86 47.72 -22.69
CA GLN A 733 -22.86 47.01 -21.37
C GLN A 733 -21.43 46.92 -20.86
N VAL A 734 -21.28 47.08 -19.57
CA VAL A 734 -20.05 46.87 -18.82
C VAL A 734 -20.34 45.86 -17.72
N VAL A 735 -19.58 44.82 -17.67
CA VAL A 735 -19.68 43.76 -16.65
C VAL A 735 -18.35 43.66 -15.92
N TYR A 736 -18.39 43.80 -14.63
CA TYR A 736 -17.27 43.45 -13.73
C TYR A 736 -17.52 42.11 -13.07
N SER A 737 -16.51 41.24 -13.03
CA SER A 737 -16.57 39.92 -12.33
C SER A 737 -15.34 39.73 -11.46
N ASP A 738 -15.52 39.25 -10.23
CA ASP A 738 -14.47 38.81 -9.29
C ASP A 738 -14.66 37.31 -9.02
N PHE A 739 -13.77 36.50 -9.58
CA PHE A 739 -13.75 35.03 -9.38
C PHE A 739 -12.72 34.66 -8.35
N ARG A 740 -13.12 33.77 -7.42
CA ARG A 740 -12.22 33.15 -6.43
C ARG A 740 -12.51 31.67 -6.31
N SER A 741 -11.47 30.87 -6.15
CA SER A 741 -11.53 29.43 -5.91
C SER A 741 -10.63 29.04 -4.77
N ASP A 742 -10.89 27.87 -4.20
CA ASP A 742 -9.98 27.21 -3.29
C ASP A 742 -8.76 26.67 -4.06
N ASP A 743 -7.61 26.60 -3.38
CA ASP A 743 -6.43 25.90 -3.85
C ASP A 743 -6.66 24.38 -3.75
N VAL A 744 -6.14 23.61 -4.71
CA VAL A 744 -6.29 22.16 -4.77
C VAL A 744 -4.93 21.48 -4.70
N VAL A 745 -4.82 20.43 -3.89
CA VAL A 745 -3.71 19.47 -3.97
C VAL A 745 -4.28 18.18 -4.56
N GLU A 746 -3.89 17.87 -5.78
CA GLU A 746 -4.33 16.66 -6.45
C GLU A 746 -3.78 15.40 -5.77
N THR A 747 -4.45 14.29 -5.95
CA THR A 747 -3.96 12.95 -5.52
C THR A 747 -2.60 12.59 -6.11
N SER A 748 -2.22 13.18 -7.23
CA SER A 748 -0.88 13.11 -7.84
C SER A 748 0.21 13.88 -7.07
N GLY A 749 -0.18 14.70 -6.07
CA GLY A 749 0.70 15.61 -5.35
C GLY A 749 0.86 16.99 -5.98
N THR A 750 0.27 17.24 -7.16
CA THR A 750 0.37 18.53 -7.85
C THR A 750 -0.47 19.60 -7.14
N HIS A 751 0.11 20.75 -6.86
CA HIS A 751 -0.58 21.94 -6.32
C HIS A 751 -1.19 22.77 -7.42
N VAL A 752 -2.53 22.87 -7.45
CA VAL A 752 -3.28 23.63 -8.46
C VAL A 752 -3.84 24.91 -7.87
N ARG A 753 -3.58 26.03 -8.54
CA ARG A 753 -4.14 27.35 -8.22
C ARG A 753 -4.79 27.94 -9.46
N LEU A 754 -6.04 28.35 -9.33
CA LEU A 754 -6.73 29.09 -10.39
C LEU A 754 -6.45 30.58 -10.23
N GLY A 755 -6.16 31.24 -11.37
CA GLY A 755 -5.96 32.67 -11.40
C GLY A 755 -7.23 33.42 -10.93
N ARG A 756 -7.06 34.58 -10.33
CA ARG A 756 -8.17 35.48 -10.05
C ARG A 756 -8.72 35.94 -11.39
N GLY A 757 -9.90 35.42 -11.76
CA GLY A 757 -10.61 35.93 -12.94
C GLY A 757 -11.35 37.24 -12.62
N ASP A 758 -10.62 38.25 -12.15
CA ASP A 758 -11.16 39.59 -11.94
C ASP A 758 -10.96 40.42 -13.23
N GLY A 759 -12.05 40.79 -13.84
CA GLY A 759 -11.97 41.49 -15.13
C GLY A 759 -13.18 42.31 -15.46
N LEU A 760 -12.92 43.28 -16.36
CA LEU A 760 -13.93 44.12 -16.98
C LEU A 760 -14.20 43.66 -18.41
N THR A 761 -15.44 43.26 -18.65
CA THR A 761 -15.91 42.92 -20.00
C THR A 761 -16.87 43.97 -20.48
N THR A 762 -16.63 44.48 -21.69
CA THR A 762 -17.50 45.46 -22.34
C THR A 762 -18.20 44.85 -23.54
N ARG A 763 -19.44 45.27 -23.78
CA ARG A 763 -20.23 44.90 -24.95
C ARG A 763 -20.73 46.17 -25.65
N VAL A 764 -20.53 46.25 -26.93
CA VAL A 764 -21.17 47.25 -27.81
C VAL A 764 -21.96 46.47 -28.86
N GLY A 765 -23.18 46.84 -29.06
CA GLY A 765 -24.04 46.12 -30.02
C GLY A 765 -25.16 46.96 -30.58
N ALA A 766 -25.85 46.41 -31.54
CA ALA A 766 -27.09 46.92 -32.08
C ALA A 766 -28.12 45.82 -32.25
N ARG A 767 -29.33 46.12 -31.88
CA ARG A 767 -30.51 45.23 -32.01
C ARG A 767 -31.50 45.85 -33.01
N LEU A 768 -31.90 45.11 -34.03
CA LEU A 768 -32.94 45.43 -34.96
C LEU A 768 -34.17 44.58 -34.66
N TYR A 769 -35.32 45.21 -34.43
CA TYR A 769 -36.53 44.51 -34.15
C TYR A 769 -37.76 45.16 -34.78
N GLY A 770 -38.75 44.29 -35.11
CA GLY A 770 -40.02 44.69 -35.65
C GLY A 770 -41.13 44.63 -34.61
N ARG A 771 -42.06 45.58 -34.67
CA ARG A 771 -43.25 45.60 -33.84
C ARG A 771 -44.51 45.74 -34.66
N GLU A 772 -45.41 44.77 -34.57
CA GLU A 772 -46.71 44.77 -35.22
C GLU A 772 -47.70 45.60 -34.42
N LEU A 773 -48.49 46.46 -35.09
CA LEU A 773 -49.50 47.35 -34.58
C LEU A 773 -50.94 46.87 -34.75
N SER A 774 -51.19 45.90 -35.66
CA SER A 774 -52.52 45.37 -35.97
C SER A 774 -53.05 44.46 -34.85
N GLY A 775 -54.31 44.59 -34.54
CA GLY A 775 -55.02 44.06 -33.41
C GLY A 775 -55.24 42.53 -33.33
N MET A 776 -54.35 41.72 -33.83
CA MET A 776 -54.34 40.28 -33.62
C MET A 776 -54.06 39.87 -32.15
N ARG A 777 -54.69 38.79 -31.68
CA ARG A 777 -54.60 38.30 -30.29
C ARG A 777 -53.20 37.88 -29.85
N ASN A 778 -52.31 37.51 -30.81
CA ASN A 778 -50.94 37.08 -30.53
C ASN A 778 -49.96 37.94 -31.37
N ARG A 779 -49.23 38.85 -30.72
CA ARG A 779 -48.21 39.67 -31.34
C ARG A 779 -46.88 38.96 -31.34
N VAL A 780 -46.23 38.87 -32.51
CA VAL A 780 -44.85 38.33 -32.66
C VAL A 780 -43.91 39.48 -32.93
N GLN A 781 -42.82 39.55 -32.20
CA GLN A 781 -41.77 40.53 -32.35
C GLN A 781 -40.44 39.84 -32.69
N PRO A 782 -40.10 39.67 -33.98
CA PRO A 782 -38.81 39.11 -34.36
C PRO A 782 -37.70 40.13 -34.15
N PHE A 783 -36.48 39.65 -33.86
CA PHE A 783 -35.31 40.50 -33.73
C PHE A 783 -34.07 39.82 -34.27
N VAL A 784 -33.07 40.64 -34.62
CA VAL A 784 -31.69 40.27 -34.91
C VAL A 784 -30.78 41.22 -34.13
N ALA A 785 -29.70 40.72 -33.55
CA ALA A 785 -28.71 41.55 -32.87
C ALA A 785 -27.30 41.12 -33.24
N ILE A 786 -26.43 42.10 -33.31
CA ILE A 786 -24.99 41.92 -33.47
C ILE A 786 -24.31 42.59 -32.30
N ASN A 787 -23.34 41.92 -31.71
CA ASN A 787 -22.61 42.41 -30.56
C ASN A 787 -21.11 42.20 -30.77
N TRP A 788 -20.34 43.09 -30.25
CA TRP A 788 -18.90 42.96 -30.06
C TRP A 788 -18.58 43.03 -28.58
N TRP A 789 -18.03 41.94 -28.08
CA TRP A 789 -17.54 41.84 -26.72
C TRP A 789 -16.05 42.09 -26.71
N SER A 790 -15.57 42.98 -25.84
CA SER A 790 -14.18 43.30 -25.66
C SER A 790 -13.80 43.25 -24.19
N GLY A 791 -12.58 42.85 -23.93
CA GLY A 791 -12.11 42.50 -22.60
C GLY A 791 -12.23 40.99 -22.42
N GLY A 792 -11.53 40.47 -21.50
CA GLY A 792 -11.56 39.05 -21.18
C GLY A 792 -10.79 38.87 -19.91
N ASP A 793 -11.34 38.04 -19.05
CA ASP A 793 -10.64 37.58 -17.88
C ASP A 793 -9.41 36.80 -18.32
N ASP A 794 -8.23 37.16 -17.80
CA ASP A 794 -7.03 36.33 -17.94
C ASP A 794 -7.21 35.06 -17.10
N LEU A 795 -7.89 34.09 -17.73
CA LEU A 795 -8.02 32.77 -17.13
C LEU A 795 -6.65 32.16 -17.05
N ALA A 796 -6.27 31.69 -15.88
CA ALA A 796 -5.01 31.01 -15.67
C ALA A 796 -5.18 29.86 -14.67
N VAL A 797 -4.49 28.78 -14.92
CA VAL A 797 -4.26 27.71 -13.97
C VAL A 797 -2.77 27.58 -13.74
N ALA A 798 -2.34 27.63 -12.51
CA ALA A 798 -0.97 27.35 -12.11
C ALA A 798 -0.92 25.96 -11.48
N MET A 799 -0.01 25.11 -11.95
CA MET A 799 0.29 23.79 -11.41
C MET A 799 1.74 23.78 -10.97
N ASP A 800 1.97 23.55 -9.67
CA ASP A 800 3.31 23.60 -9.02
C ASP A 800 4.08 24.89 -9.38
N GLY A 801 3.37 26.04 -9.43
CA GLY A 801 3.95 27.35 -9.76
C GLY A 801 4.14 27.63 -11.24
N GLN A 802 3.96 26.65 -12.13
CA GLN A 802 3.96 26.86 -13.57
C GLN A 802 2.59 27.31 -14.04
N SER A 803 2.49 28.54 -14.54
CA SER A 803 1.21 29.13 -14.97
C SER A 803 0.91 28.84 -16.43
N LEU A 804 -0.27 28.29 -16.67
CA LEU A 804 -0.89 28.19 -17.99
C LEU A 804 -1.98 29.23 -18.12
N GLY A 805 -1.76 30.22 -19.00
CA GLY A 805 -2.78 31.17 -19.40
C GLY A 805 -3.67 30.55 -20.47
N GLY A 806 -4.97 30.45 -20.20
CA GLY A 806 -6.03 30.23 -21.17
C GLY A 806 -6.80 31.51 -21.35
N SER A 807 -6.23 32.52 -22.03
CA SER A 807 -6.98 33.74 -22.26
C SER A 807 -8.13 33.46 -23.20
N LEU A 808 -9.35 33.82 -22.80
CA LEU A 808 -10.45 34.02 -23.73
C LEU A 808 -10.00 34.96 -24.86
N PRO A 809 -10.60 34.82 -26.06
CA PRO A 809 -10.37 35.85 -27.09
C PRO A 809 -10.70 37.22 -26.50
N LYS A 810 -9.75 38.18 -26.60
CA LYS A 810 -9.98 39.57 -26.16
C LYS A 810 -11.16 40.20 -26.88
N ASN A 811 -11.45 39.72 -28.07
CA ASN A 811 -12.55 40.20 -28.94
C ASN A 811 -13.38 38.98 -29.35
N ILE A 812 -14.70 39.04 -29.08
CA ILE A 812 -15.68 38.04 -29.48
C ILE A 812 -16.79 38.76 -30.26
N PHE A 813 -17.06 38.25 -31.43
CA PHE A 813 -18.19 38.69 -32.25
C PHE A 813 -19.38 37.77 -32.00
N GLU A 814 -20.57 38.34 -31.73
CA GLU A 814 -21.80 37.63 -31.46
C GLU A 814 -22.89 38.04 -32.43
N SER A 815 -23.61 37.06 -32.97
CA SER A 815 -24.86 37.24 -33.69
C SER A 815 -26.00 36.53 -32.95
N LYS A 816 -27.14 37.24 -32.79
CA LYS A 816 -28.35 36.68 -32.15
C LYS A 816 -29.52 36.82 -33.10
N VAL A 817 -30.41 35.82 -33.10
CA VAL A 817 -31.72 35.84 -33.78
C VAL A 817 -32.75 35.23 -32.80
N GLY A 818 -33.91 35.85 -32.75
CA GLY A 818 -34.97 35.41 -31.90
C GLY A 818 -36.31 36.08 -32.13
N ALA A 819 -37.28 35.73 -31.34
CA ALA A 819 -38.60 36.37 -31.35
C ALA A 819 -39.20 36.36 -29.94
N GLN A 820 -40.04 37.35 -29.68
CA GLN A 820 -40.93 37.41 -28.53
C GLN A 820 -42.37 37.26 -28.98
N LEU A 821 -43.17 36.59 -28.18
CA LEU A 821 -44.61 36.38 -28.37
C LEU A 821 -45.38 36.90 -27.18
N GLU A 822 -46.47 37.61 -27.42
CA GLU A 822 -47.49 37.96 -26.42
C GLU A 822 -48.54 36.86 -26.49
N LEU A 823 -48.66 36.04 -25.42
CA LEU A 823 -49.52 34.83 -25.38
C LEU A 823 -50.94 35.17 -24.88
N GLY A 824 -51.13 36.30 -24.22
CA GLY A 824 -52.37 36.74 -23.63
C GLY A 824 -52.17 37.82 -22.57
N PRO A 825 -53.22 38.23 -21.86
CA PRO A 825 -53.09 39.25 -20.81
C PRO A 825 -52.05 38.90 -19.75
N GLY A 826 -50.99 39.72 -19.70
CA GLY A 826 -49.88 39.54 -18.74
C GLY A 826 -48.85 38.47 -19.08
N TRP A 827 -49.05 37.62 -20.09
CA TRP A 827 -48.16 36.55 -20.46
C TRP A 827 -47.32 36.89 -21.71
N SER A 828 -46.00 36.75 -21.61
CA SER A 828 -45.10 36.82 -22.73
C SER A 828 -44.06 35.70 -22.71
N ALA A 829 -43.67 35.20 -23.87
CA ALA A 829 -42.61 34.24 -24.05
C ALA A 829 -41.59 34.74 -25.05
N TRP A 830 -40.35 34.43 -24.89
CA TRP A 830 -39.28 34.73 -25.86
C TRP A 830 -38.36 33.54 -26.07
N GLY A 831 -37.77 33.48 -27.24
CA GLY A 831 -36.75 32.51 -27.60
C GLY A 831 -35.72 33.10 -28.53
N GLN A 832 -34.47 32.63 -28.35
CA GLN A 832 -33.35 33.12 -29.19
C GLN A 832 -32.28 32.07 -29.35
N PHE A 833 -31.53 32.20 -30.45
CA PHE A 833 -30.26 31.51 -30.67
C PHE A 833 -29.17 32.56 -30.83
N ALA A 834 -28.00 32.29 -30.26
CA ALA A 834 -26.82 33.11 -30.39
C ALA A 834 -25.62 32.26 -30.82
N HIS A 835 -24.80 32.83 -31.70
CA HIS A 835 -23.52 32.29 -32.11
C HIS A 835 -22.42 33.31 -31.83
N GLN A 836 -21.40 32.90 -31.13
CA GLN A 836 -20.20 33.67 -30.83
C GLN A 836 -18.99 33.04 -31.49
N GLN A 837 -18.09 33.86 -32.01
CA GLN A 837 -16.82 33.43 -32.56
C GLN A 837 -15.69 34.40 -32.16
N GLY A 838 -14.48 33.84 -31.98
CA GLY A 838 -13.29 34.61 -31.61
C GLY A 838 -12.01 33.94 -32.07
N SER A 839 -10.85 34.49 -31.70
CA SER A 839 -9.55 33.85 -31.91
C SER A 839 -9.44 32.52 -31.15
N ARG A 840 -8.38 31.70 -31.41
CA ARG A 840 -8.09 30.44 -30.74
C ARG A 840 -9.20 29.38 -30.85
N LYS A 841 -9.82 29.29 -32.04
CA LYS A 841 -10.92 28.36 -32.34
C LYS A 841 -12.14 28.52 -31.42
N TYR A 842 -12.30 29.68 -30.76
CA TYR A 842 -13.45 29.96 -29.90
C TYR A 842 -14.73 30.00 -30.71
N ARG A 843 -15.67 29.13 -30.38
CA ARG A 843 -17.03 29.09 -30.92
C ARG A 843 -17.99 28.72 -29.79
N ASP A 844 -19.08 29.51 -29.67
CA ASP A 844 -20.12 29.28 -28.67
C ASP A 844 -21.49 29.34 -29.32
N PHE A 845 -22.28 28.28 -29.17
CA PHE A 845 -23.68 28.22 -29.57
C PHE A 845 -24.55 28.22 -28.32
N ASN A 846 -25.52 29.10 -28.29
CA ASN A 846 -26.37 29.32 -27.14
C ASN A 846 -27.84 29.37 -27.58
N GLY A 847 -28.69 28.54 -27.00
CA GLY A 847 -30.15 28.56 -27.14
C GLY A 847 -30.80 28.95 -25.81
N GLN A 848 -31.79 29.82 -25.85
CA GLN A 848 -32.52 30.29 -24.69
C GLN A 848 -34.03 30.39 -24.97
N LEU A 849 -34.81 30.00 -23.94
CA LEU A 849 -36.24 30.20 -23.87
C LEU A 849 -36.62 30.89 -22.57
N GLY A 850 -37.58 31.77 -22.57
CA GLY A 850 -38.09 32.42 -21.38
C GLY A 850 -39.60 32.67 -21.40
N LEU A 851 -40.17 32.77 -20.23
CA LEU A 851 -41.60 33.06 -19.99
C LEU A 851 -41.70 34.10 -18.88
N LYS A 852 -42.56 35.11 -19.09
CA LYS A 852 -42.83 36.13 -18.08
C LYS A 852 -44.36 36.26 -17.88
N PHE A 853 -44.76 36.48 -16.62
CA PHE A 853 -46.13 36.84 -16.25
C PHE A 853 -46.12 38.13 -15.45
N SER A 854 -46.98 39.04 -15.83
CA SER A 854 -47.13 40.37 -15.17
C SER A 854 -48.60 40.51 -14.71
N TRP A 855 -48.86 40.91 -13.44
CA TRP A 855 -50.17 41.04 -12.85
C TRP A 855 -50.36 42.32 -12.04
#